data_da467713206214b1203d187446828b94
#
_entry.id   da467713206214b1203d187446828b94
#
_cell.length_a   1.000
_cell.length_b   1.000
_cell.length_c   1.000
_cell.angle_alpha   90.00
_cell.angle_beta   90.00
_cell.angle_gamma   90.00
#
_symmetry.space_group_name_H-M   'P 1'
#
loop_
_entity.id
_entity.type
_entity.pdbx_description
1 polymer ?
#
loop_
_entity_poly.entity_id
_entity_poly.type
_entity_poly.pdbx_seq_one_letter_code
_entity_poly.pdbx_strand_id
1 'polypeptide(L)'
;MLRKIFLSVGMAAALCAAPSLAAAQSGETNSNMRKIGGALNVVYKKNQAAVTLRSAQRAAPVVKSRPDWSGEGAELGLARAGGQELMVAKVSSDGYVRLDAIASGAVEDLSATMEAMGARNVASAGKTVSASFPVDRLDDLAASNYLAFARPVIATTNVGLVTSQGDRSMRTDIVRQEYGYDGSGLTIGVLSDSYACDPGPLNAAGVYTTPAEDEANNDVPPNVGILADLPVGDPDCIDEGRGMAQLIHDVAPEAKILFHTAFGGEADFASGIVELALAGADVIVDDVIYFTEPMFQDGIIAQAADEVARLGVPYYSSNGNRARDAFQTEYRPVAFDGSTFHDFDEGPGVDPLMTVQLDGSLQTNLTFQWDSPNLSASGTVGAPNDVDVIMFDDMGNRVPDCFEFLDANGFFPDLCQFQFTDGGVPIDGGAGGDAIELVSLVDFIGGSTVNLGFETQSGDAPGLVKFVIFGGGFASSEYEINDPSGFGHNNAAGAEGVGAAAFYFTEEFIGDPSTLQLRALAGEPECVPACLNDFSSAGGTPILFDTDGDRLRRPEVRLKPGLTGPDGTNTTFFTNDTSRDDDDGDGVFATGEPGEFPNFFGTSAAAPHAAAVAALMIDSENSQIVRTAHNGAVSFRMCMPREKRGRGHRWWFHKKDPRPDRIRGRDLRVSPDEVADLVDEGALLGPCDRSEPENIYWVMRATAQDMSVRASNGTGETIQVFDELGPRGFDFDSGFGFIDAKEAIKKFDRGRGRHYGWGNGWGSHRR
;
A
#
# COMPACT_ATOMS: atom_id res chain seq x y z
N MET A 1 71.35 12.86 5.83
CA MET A 1 71.87 13.43 7.10
C MET A 1 70.85 13.15 8.15
N LEU A 2 71.08 12.13 8.95
CA LEU A 2 71.43 12.15 10.40
C LEU A 2 70.26 12.72 11.24
N ARG A 3 69.71 12.11 12.26
CA ARG A 3 70.06 10.97 13.12
C ARG A 3 68.91 10.62 14.02
N LYS A 4 68.78 9.34 14.32
CA LYS A 4 68.06 8.68 15.40
C LYS A 4 68.27 9.39 16.76
N ILE A 5 67.23 9.38 17.63
CA ILE A 5 67.43 9.15 19.07
C ILE A 5 66.33 8.21 19.54
N PHE A 6 66.75 7.06 20.05
CA PHE A 6 66.02 6.12 20.89
C PHE A 6 65.91 6.68 22.30
N LEU A 7 64.78 6.57 22.94
CA LEU A 7 64.76 6.45 24.41
C LEU A 7 63.76 5.35 24.78
N SER A 8 64.31 4.26 25.28
CA SER A 8 63.62 3.17 25.97
C SER A 8 63.32 3.63 27.41
N VAL A 9 62.06 3.47 27.81
CA VAL A 9 61.68 3.30 29.22
C VAL A 9 60.79 2.08 29.32
N GLY A 10 61.33 1.06 29.92
CA GLY A 10 60.57 -0.09 30.33
C GLY A 10 59.69 0.23 31.51
N MET A 11 58.50 -0.30 31.52
CA MET A 11 57.73 -0.41 32.74
C MET A 11 56.83 -1.65 32.76
N ALA A 12 56.99 -2.31 33.81
CA ALA A 12 56.37 -3.47 34.41
C ALA A 12 54.97 -3.89 33.88
N ALA A 13 54.90 -5.16 33.57
CA ALA A 13 53.66 -5.90 33.47
C ALA A 13 52.94 -5.91 34.82
N ALA A 14 51.78 -5.23 34.87
CA ALA A 14 50.77 -5.55 35.84
C ALA A 14 49.71 -6.40 35.12
N LEU A 15 49.80 -7.70 35.34
CA LEU A 15 48.71 -8.64 35.07
C LEU A 15 47.52 -8.23 35.98
N CYS A 16 46.64 -7.41 35.49
CA CYS A 16 45.25 -7.43 35.94
C CYS A 16 44.55 -8.49 35.10
N ALA A 17 44.30 -9.61 35.73
CA ALA A 17 43.39 -10.61 35.23
C ALA A 17 42.01 -9.92 35.05
N ALA A 18 41.72 -9.53 33.83
CA ALA A 18 40.33 -9.36 33.40
C ALA A 18 39.69 -10.76 33.50
N PRO A 19 38.56 -10.90 34.20
CA PRO A 19 37.81 -12.14 34.03
C PRO A 19 37.52 -12.27 32.53
N SER A 20 38.04 -13.37 31.96
CA SER A 20 37.56 -13.86 30.70
C SER A 20 36.03 -13.81 30.74
N LEU A 21 35.43 -12.94 29.95
CA LEU A 21 34.12 -13.23 29.43
C LEU A 21 34.29 -14.45 28.50
N ALA A 22 34.49 -15.58 29.20
CA ALA A 22 34.37 -16.86 28.61
C ALA A 22 32.94 -16.99 28.13
N ALA A 23 32.84 -17.23 26.85
CA ALA A 23 31.72 -17.93 26.28
C ALA A 23 30.35 -17.44 26.80
N ALA A 24 29.91 -16.27 26.37
CA ALA A 24 28.53 -16.22 25.99
C ALA A 24 28.39 -17.33 24.94
N GLN A 25 27.78 -18.37 25.34
CA GLN A 25 27.44 -19.55 24.59
C GLN A 25 27.12 -19.13 23.16
N SER A 26 27.79 -19.76 22.19
CA SER A 26 27.11 -20.12 20.95
C SER A 26 25.87 -20.89 21.39
N GLY A 27 24.88 -20.15 21.83
CA GLY A 27 23.56 -20.66 22.17
C GLY A 27 23.02 -21.22 20.88
N GLU A 28 22.59 -22.45 20.94
CA GLU A 28 21.50 -22.93 20.15
C GLU A 28 20.60 -21.74 19.91
N THR A 29 20.55 -21.24 18.69
CA THR A 29 19.54 -20.30 18.23
C THR A 29 18.23 -20.97 18.63
N ASN A 30 17.53 -20.38 19.61
CA ASN A 30 16.33 -20.97 20.14
C ASN A 30 15.45 -21.25 18.91
N SER A 31 15.19 -22.50 18.61
CA SER A 31 14.48 -22.91 17.40
C SER A 31 13.16 -22.15 17.25
N ASN A 32 12.60 -21.68 18.36
CA ASN A 32 11.41 -20.87 18.41
C ASN A 32 11.62 -19.46 17.82
N MET A 33 12.82 -18.88 17.88
CA MET A 33 13.08 -17.54 17.34
C MET A 33 13.04 -17.48 15.80
N ARG A 34 13.04 -18.61 15.11
CA ARG A 34 12.76 -18.67 13.67
C ARG A 34 11.34 -18.23 13.30
N LYS A 35 10.41 -18.32 14.26
CA LYS A 35 9.05 -17.81 14.09
C LYS A 35 8.94 -16.28 14.15
N ILE A 36 10.04 -15.59 14.45
CA ILE A 36 10.10 -14.12 14.53
C ILE A 36 10.97 -13.65 13.36
N GLY A 37 10.42 -12.88 12.46
CA GLY A 37 11.13 -12.35 11.29
C GLY A 37 12.44 -11.65 11.67
N GLY A 38 13.42 -11.67 10.76
CA GLY A 38 14.80 -11.27 11.03
C GLY A 38 14.91 -9.88 11.66
N ALA A 39 14.20 -8.88 11.16
CA ALA A 39 14.20 -7.52 11.71
C ALA A 39 13.67 -7.45 13.15
N LEU A 40 12.61 -8.18 13.49
CA LEU A 40 12.11 -8.27 14.87
C LEU A 40 13.11 -8.95 15.81
N ASN A 41 13.84 -9.96 15.31
CA ASN A 41 14.89 -10.65 16.03
C ASN A 41 16.04 -9.70 16.39
N VAL A 42 16.41 -8.84 15.46
CA VAL A 42 17.44 -7.80 15.66
C VAL A 42 17.00 -6.80 16.71
N VAL A 43 15.79 -6.27 16.61
CA VAL A 43 15.21 -5.36 17.61
C VAL A 43 15.25 -6.00 19.00
N TYR A 44 14.85 -7.27 19.12
CA TYR A 44 14.91 -8.02 20.37
C TYR A 44 16.34 -8.15 20.93
N LYS A 45 17.32 -8.59 20.11
CA LYS A 45 18.72 -8.72 20.51
C LYS A 45 19.31 -7.42 21.02
N LYS A 46 19.03 -6.28 20.35
CA LYS A 46 19.50 -4.96 20.78
C LYS A 46 18.87 -4.53 22.11
N ASN A 47 17.58 -4.76 22.31
CA ASN A 47 16.93 -4.49 23.58
C ASN A 47 17.57 -5.30 24.71
N GLN A 48 17.89 -6.58 24.49
CA GLN A 48 18.59 -7.43 25.45
C GLN A 48 20.01 -6.92 25.77
N ALA A 49 20.76 -6.50 24.77
CA ALA A 49 22.09 -5.90 24.95
C ALA A 49 22.01 -4.59 25.77
N ALA A 50 21.04 -3.72 25.50
CA ALA A 50 20.81 -2.49 26.26
C ALA A 50 20.42 -2.78 27.72
N VAL A 51 19.60 -3.80 27.98
CA VAL A 51 19.24 -4.25 29.33
C VAL A 51 20.46 -4.80 30.08
N THR A 52 21.32 -5.57 29.41
CA THR A 52 22.55 -6.12 29.98
C THR A 52 23.54 -5.00 30.31
N LEU A 53 23.73 -4.01 29.43
CA LEU A 53 24.58 -2.84 29.71
C LEU A 53 24.03 -2.02 30.89
N ARG A 54 22.71 -1.82 30.98
CA ARG A 54 22.06 -1.12 32.13
C ARG A 54 22.26 -1.88 33.46
N SER A 55 22.19 -3.20 33.43
CA SER A 55 22.42 -4.02 34.63
C SER A 55 23.90 -3.97 35.06
N ALA A 56 24.85 -3.96 34.12
CA ALA A 56 26.27 -3.75 34.38
C ALA A 56 26.58 -2.33 34.90
N GLN A 57 25.93 -1.31 34.38
CA GLN A 57 26.06 0.08 34.84
C GLN A 57 25.39 0.35 36.21
N ARG A 58 24.37 -0.41 36.60
CA ARG A 58 23.79 -0.36 37.96
C ARG A 58 24.72 -0.91 39.04
N ALA A 59 25.72 -1.67 38.66
CA ALA A 59 26.78 -2.16 39.54
C ALA A 59 27.95 -1.15 39.75
N ALA A 60 27.96 -0.03 39.01
CA ALA A 60 28.90 1.08 39.15
C ALA A 60 28.16 2.37 39.56
N PRO A 61 28.77 3.28 40.39
CA PRO A 61 28.03 4.45 40.87
C PRO A 61 27.74 5.48 39.76
N VAL A 62 26.49 5.66 39.53
CA VAL A 62 25.71 6.76 38.96
C VAL A 62 26.40 7.71 37.96
N VAL A 63 26.10 7.52 36.68
CA VAL A 63 25.84 8.63 35.78
C VAL A 63 24.43 8.44 35.22
N LYS A 64 23.55 9.41 35.48
CA LYS A 64 22.19 9.43 34.95
C LYS A 64 22.23 9.78 33.49
N SER A 65 22.00 8.81 32.62
CA SER A 65 21.40 9.06 31.30
C SER A 65 20.50 7.85 31.00
N ARG A 66 19.21 8.11 30.92
CA ARG A 66 18.28 7.24 30.19
C ARG A 66 18.80 7.14 28.77
N PRO A 67 18.73 5.99 28.09
CA PRO A 67 18.75 6.01 26.63
C PRO A 67 17.56 6.87 26.21
N ASP A 68 17.87 7.91 25.51
CA ASP A 68 16.88 8.80 24.93
C ASP A 68 16.38 8.08 23.68
N TRP A 69 15.15 7.62 23.73
CA TRP A 69 14.44 7.09 22.57
C TRP A 69 13.75 8.24 21.81
N SER A 70 13.85 9.47 22.30
CA SER A 70 13.24 10.69 21.75
C SER A 70 14.19 11.43 20.79
N GLY A 71 15.02 10.75 20.05
CA GLY A 71 15.84 11.36 19.02
C GLY A 71 15.68 10.57 17.73
N GLU A 72 15.13 11.20 16.73
CA GLU A 72 15.12 10.82 15.32
C GLU A 72 15.54 9.37 15.05
N GLY A 73 14.57 8.50 14.89
CA GLY A 73 14.74 7.06 14.74
C GLY A 73 15.53 6.46 15.90
N ALA A 74 14.88 5.76 16.83
CA ALA A 74 15.58 4.89 17.78
C ALA A 74 16.24 3.79 16.95
N GLU A 75 17.25 4.25 16.27
CA GLU A 75 18.00 3.55 15.23
C GLU A 75 18.54 2.27 15.79
N LEU A 76 18.43 1.29 14.99
CA LEU A 76 19.28 0.10 15.05
C LEU A 76 20.81 0.47 15.00
N GLY A 77 21.20 1.72 15.27
CA GLY A 77 22.59 2.21 15.27
C GLY A 77 23.23 2.18 13.88
N LEU A 78 22.41 2.06 12.84
CA LEU A 78 22.82 2.24 11.47
C LEU A 78 22.95 3.74 11.25
N ALA A 79 24.18 4.22 11.08
CA ALA A 79 24.43 5.62 10.85
C ALA A 79 23.75 6.06 9.54
N ARG A 80 23.18 7.26 9.52
CA ARG A 80 22.79 7.93 8.28
C ARG A 80 24.02 8.03 7.37
N ALA A 81 24.06 7.19 6.34
CA ALA A 81 25.03 7.35 5.27
C ALA A 81 24.33 8.14 4.16
N GLY A 82 24.87 9.29 3.82
CA GLY A 82 24.37 10.12 2.71
C GLY A 82 22.99 10.77 2.89
N GLY A 83 22.43 10.80 4.12
CA GLY A 83 21.14 11.46 4.39
C GLY A 83 19.90 10.57 4.17
N GLN A 84 20.06 9.32 3.71
CA GLN A 84 18.97 8.37 3.58
C GLN A 84 18.74 7.58 4.88
N GLU A 85 17.49 7.30 5.21
CA GLU A 85 17.07 6.50 6.37
C GLU A 85 16.86 5.05 5.95
N LEU A 86 17.36 4.10 6.76
CA LEU A 86 17.16 2.68 6.50
C LEU A 86 15.74 2.25 6.90
N MET A 87 15.07 1.53 6.02
CA MET A 87 13.80 0.90 6.33
C MET A 87 14.04 -0.32 7.23
N VAL A 88 13.63 -0.22 8.48
CA VAL A 88 13.74 -1.29 9.49
C VAL A 88 12.51 -1.25 10.40
N ALA A 89 12.31 -2.32 11.20
CA ALA A 89 11.24 -2.31 12.18
C ALA A 89 11.42 -1.16 13.17
N LYS A 90 10.48 -0.23 13.20
CA LYS A 90 10.50 0.95 14.07
C LYS A 90 10.05 0.58 15.49
N VAL A 91 10.76 1.10 16.48
CA VAL A 91 10.45 0.89 17.91
C VAL A 91 10.02 2.20 18.53
N SER A 92 8.84 2.23 19.12
CA SER A 92 8.33 3.41 19.82
C SER A 92 9.18 3.76 21.05
N SER A 93 9.11 5.02 21.49
CA SER A 93 9.87 5.53 22.65
C SER A 93 9.61 4.77 23.96
N ASP A 94 8.52 4.06 24.10
CA ASP A 94 8.16 3.23 25.25
C ASP A 94 8.50 1.73 25.06
N GLY A 95 9.14 1.36 23.94
CA GLY A 95 9.73 0.02 23.71
C GLY A 95 8.77 -0.97 23.05
N TYR A 96 7.83 -0.50 22.23
CA TYR A 96 6.93 -1.33 21.44
C TYR A 96 7.32 -1.34 19.97
N VAL A 97 7.05 -2.45 19.30
CA VAL A 97 7.18 -2.61 17.85
C VAL A 97 5.83 -3.04 17.27
N ARG A 98 5.43 -2.48 16.12
CA ARG A 98 4.25 -2.95 15.38
C ARG A 98 4.61 -4.23 14.64
N LEU A 99 3.76 -5.23 14.75
CA LEU A 99 3.94 -6.52 14.07
C LEU A 99 2.61 -7.15 13.68
N ASP A 100 2.65 -7.95 12.63
CA ASP A 100 1.63 -8.91 12.26
C ASP A 100 2.07 -10.30 12.70
N ALA A 101 1.22 -10.96 13.48
CA ALA A 101 1.44 -12.32 13.99
C ALA A 101 0.40 -13.27 13.42
N ILE A 102 0.84 -14.38 12.85
CA ILE A 102 -0.03 -15.36 12.23
C ILE A 102 -0.28 -16.52 13.20
N ALA A 103 -1.56 -16.83 13.41
CA ALA A 103 -1.97 -17.87 14.34
C ALA A 103 -1.77 -19.27 13.79
N SER A 104 -1.16 -20.18 14.58
CA SER A 104 -1.06 -21.61 14.26
C SER A 104 -2.38 -22.37 14.50
N GLY A 105 -3.30 -21.77 15.27
CA GLY A 105 -4.58 -22.35 15.67
C GLY A 105 -5.72 -21.32 15.57
N ALA A 106 -6.55 -21.23 16.61
CA ALA A 106 -7.58 -20.20 16.70
C ALA A 106 -6.94 -18.82 16.91
N VAL A 107 -7.35 -17.81 16.13
CA VAL A 107 -6.79 -16.46 16.20
C VAL A 107 -7.06 -15.78 17.54
N GLU A 108 -8.18 -16.11 18.16
CA GLU A 108 -8.56 -15.64 19.50
C GLU A 108 -7.59 -16.08 20.58
N ASP A 109 -7.02 -17.28 20.45
CA ASP A 109 -6.03 -17.80 21.40
C ASP A 109 -4.71 -17.04 21.28
N LEU A 110 -4.28 -16.69 20.05
CA LEU A 110 -3.11 -15.86 19.82
C LEU A 110 -3.34 -14.43 20.32
N SER A 111 -4.46 -13.79 19.97
CA SER A 111 -4.82 -12.44 20.43
C SER A 111 -4.80 -12.36 21.96
N ALA A 112 -5.49 -13.27 22.66
CA ALA A 112 -5.52 -13.31 24.11
C ALA A 112 -4.13 -13.55 24.71
N THR A 113 -3.28 -14.34 24.05
CA THR A 113 -1.89 -14.60 24.47
C THR A 113 -1.05 -13.34 24.33
N MET A 114 -1.16 -12.62 23.21
CA MET A 114 -0.43 -11.38 22.96
C MET A 114 -0.87 -10.27 23.95
N GLU A 115 -2.17 -10.11 24.19
CA GLU A 115 -2.70 -9.19 25.20
C GLU A 115 -2.17 -9.50 26.62
N ALA A 116 -2.14 -10.80 27.01
CA ALA A 116 -1.57 -11.22 28.28
C ALA A 116 -0.06 -10.94 28.41
N MET A 117 0.65 -10.84 27.28
CA MET A 117 2.05 -10.43 27.21
C MET A 117 2.23 -8.91 27.17
N GLY A 118 1.16 -8.14 27.07
CA GLY A 118 1.18 -6.68 27.10
C GLY A 118 1.02 -6.01 25.75
N ALA A 119 0.57 -6.73 24.72
CA ALA A 119 0.21 -6.15 23.44
C ALA A 119 -0.88 -5.06 23.59
N ARG A 120 -0.81 -4.06 22.70
CA ARG A 120 -1.77 -2.94 22.61
C ARG A 120 -2.29 -2.84 21.20
N ASN A 121 -3.44 -2.20 21.02
CA ASN A 121 -4.06 -1.99 19.71
C ASN A 121 -4.15 -3.30 18.94
N VAL A 122 -4.72 -4.32 19.60
CA VAL A 122 -4.81 -5.67 19.05
C VAL A 122 -6.01 -5.75 18.12
N ALA A 123 -5.75 -5.98 16.84
CA ALA A 123 -6.76 -6.25 15.82
C ALA A 123 -6.54 -7.64 15.23
N SER A 124 -7.59 -8.28 14.74
CA SER A 124 -7.48 -9.60 14.13
C SER A 124 -8.38 -9.76 12.91
N ALA A 125 -7.81 -10.32 11.83
CA ALA A 125 -8.55 -10.67 10.63
C ALA A 125 -8.00 -12.00 10.09
N GLY A 126 -8.88 -12.94 9.73
CA GLY A 126 -8.47 -14.29 9.30
C GLY A 126 -7.62 -14.99 10.35
N LYS A 127 -6.36 -15.23 10.05
CA LYS A 127 -5.35 -15.78 10.95
C LYS A 127 -4.36 -14.74 11.47
N THR A 128 -4.43 -13.52 10.99
CA THR A 128 -3.51 -12.43 11.34
C THR A 128 -3.98 -11.70 12.59
N VAL A 129 -3.04 -11.40 13.48
CA VAL A 129 -3.20 -10.51 14.63
C VAL A 129 -2.19 -9.39 14.49
N SER A 130 -2.67 -8.17 14.22
CA SER A 130 -1.84 -6.96 14.22
C SER A 130 -1.82 -6.35 15.62
N ALA A 131 -0.66 -5.91 16.09
CA ALA A 131 -0.53 -5.28 17.41
C ALA A 131 0.75 -4.47 17.57
N SER A 132 0.71 -3.47 18.47
CA SER A 132 1.91 -2.93 19.08
C SER A 132 2.36 -3.86 20.20
N PHE A 133 3.52 -4.51 20.05
CA PHE A 133 3.99 -5.57 20.95
C PHE A 133 5.27 -5.17 21.68
N PRO A 134 5.40 -5.45 23.00
CA PRO A 134 6.61 -5.09 23.74
C PRO A 134 7.82 -5.90 23.27
N VAL A 135 8.88 -5.20 22.88
CA VAL A 135 10.11 -5.79 22.31
C VAL A 135 10.76 -6.79 23.27
N ASP A 136 10.69 -6.55 24.58
CA ASP A 136 11.29 -7.43 25.59
C ASP A 136 10.53 -8.76 25.81
N ARG A 137 9.39 -8.94 25.14
CA ARG A 137 8.55 -10.14 25.20
C ARG A 137 8.48 -10.92 23.89
N LEU A 138 9.28 -10.55 22.89
CA LEU A 138 9.31 -11.23 21.58
C LEU A 138 9.74 -12.70 21.68
N ASP A 139 10.62 -13.06 22.62
CA ASP A 139 11.01 -14.45 22.87
C ASP A 139 9.88 -15.28 23.52
N ASP A 140 9.07 -14.67 24.39
CA ASP A 140 7.88 -15.31 24.95
C ASP A 140 6.83 -15.55 23.84
N LEU A 141 6.64 -14.58 22.93
CA LEU A 141 5.78 -14.74 21.77
C LEU A 141 6.28 -15.86 20.86
N ALA A 142 7.59 -15.88 20.54
CA ALA A 142 8.23 -16.94 19.75
C ALA A 142 8.03 -18.34 20.36
N ALA A 143 8.06 -18.43 21.69
CA ALA A 143 7.85 -19.68 22.41
C ALA A 143 6.37 -20.12 22.47
N SER A 144 5.44 -19.26 22.07
CA SER A 144 4.01 -19.57 22.06
C SER A 144 3.66 -20.67 21.08
N ASN A 145 2.80 -21.59 21.51
CA ASN A 145 2.25 -22.63 20.64
C ASN A 145 1.12 -22.10 19.73
N TYR A 146 0.65 -20.88 19.98
CA TYR A 146 -0.40 -20.25 19.19
C TYR A 146 0.16 -19.42 18.05
N LEU A 147 1.48 -19.14 18.05
CA LEU A 147 2.15 -18.40 16.98
C LEU A 147 2.67 -19.36 15.89
N ALA A 148 2.32 -19.10 14.66
CA ALA A 148 2.96 -19.66 13.49
C ALA A 148 4.26 -18.89 13.17
N PHE A 149 4.14 -17.62 12.86
CA PHE A 149 5.24 -16.68 12.66
C PHE A 149 4.78 -15.24 12.95
N ALA A 150 5.75 -14.32 13.08
CA ALA A 150 5.47 -12.88 13.20
C ALA A 150 6.48 -12.07 12.37
N ARG A 151 5.99 -10.99 11.75
CA ARG A 151 6.76 -10.08 10.92
C ARG A 151 6.54 -8.62 11.36
N PRO A 152 7.46 -7.68 11.08
CA PRO A 152 7.21 -6.26 11.34
C PRO A 152 6.19 -5.71 10.35
N VAL A 153 5.45 -4.69 10.78
CA VAL A 153 4.61 -3.88 9.90
C VAL A 153 5.51 -2.94 9.12
N ILE A 154 5.43 -2.98 7.78
CA ILE A 154 6.18 -2.10 6.89
C ILE A 154 5.22 -1.62 5.81
N ALA A 155 4.86 -0.34 5.89
CA ALA A 155 3.99 0.37 4.95
C ALA A 155 4.59 1.71 4.56
N THR A 156 4.16 2.31 3.45
CA THR A 156 4.65 3.61 2.98
C THR A 156 3.59 4.34 2.16
N THR A 157 3.73 5.66 2.09
CA THR A 157 2.88 6.65 1.42
C THR A 157 3.71 7.75 0.73
N ASN A 158 3.08 8.69 -0.05
CA ASN A 158 3.71 9.86 -0.70
C ASN A 158 2.66 10.97 -0.99
N VAL A 159 2.83 12.12 -1.02
CA VAL A 159 2.87 13.44 -0.50
C VAL A 159 2.33 14.65 -1.35
N GLY A 160 1.60 15.70 -0.89
CA GLY A 160 1.06 16.86 -1.38
C GLY A 160 0.44 18.14 -1.05
N LEU A 161 -0.37 19.12 -1.49
CA LEU A 161 -1.00 20.36 -0.91
C LEU A 161 -1.91 21.28 -1.78
N VAL A 162 -3.03 21.86 -1.23
CA VAL A 162 -4.02 22.96 -1.47
C VAL A 162 -4.62 23.17 -2.85
N THR A 163 -5.89 23.56 -2.94
CA THR A 163 -6.93 23.47 -3.99
C THR A 163 -6.47 22.68 -5.18
N SER A 164 -6.87 21.44 -5.16
CA SER A 164 -6.42 20.48 -6.13
C SER A 164 -6.76 20.92 -7.56
N GLN A 165 -5.76 21.14 -8.36
CA GLN A 165 -5.91 21.32 -9.80
C GLN A 165 -6.54 20.07 -10.46
N GLY A 166 -6.59 18.96 -9.73
CA GLY A 166 -7.31 17.74 -10.13
C GLY A 166 -8.80 17.96 -10.34
N ASP A 167 -9.40 18.88 -9.62
CA ASP A 167 -10.78 19.32 -9.81
C ASP A 167 -11.02 19.82 -11.25
N ARG A 168 -10.16 20.70 -11.74
CA ARG A 168 -10.20 21.20 -13.13
C ARG A 168 -9.78 20.13 -14.13
N SER A 169 -8.73 19.36 -13.83
CA SER A 169 -8.22 18.30 -14.73
C SER A 169 -9.27 17.26 -15.08
N MET A 170 -10.08 16.84 -14.11
CA MET A 170 -11.17 15.87 -14.29
C MET A 170 -12.50 16.53 -14.69
N ARG A 171 -12.56 17.87 -14.74
CA ARG A 171 -13.78 18.64 -15.09
C ARG A 171 -14.90 18.50 -14.07
N THR A 172 -14.56 18.31 -12.78
CA THR A 172 -15.52 18.20 -11.68
C THR A 172 -16.08 19.57 -11.29
N ASP A 173 -15.31 20.63 -11.46
CA ASP A 173 -15.77 22.02 -11.40
C ASP A 173 -16.97 22.26 -12.30
N ILE A 174 -16.93 21.74 -13.54
CA ILE A 174 -18.03 21.82 -14.49
C ILE A 174 -19.23 20.98 -14.03
N VAL A 175 -18.98 19.82 -13.42
CA VAL A 175 -20.04 18.98 -12.85
C VAL A 175 -20.82 19.75 -11.78
N ARG A 176 -20.12 20.37 -10.82
CA ARG A 176 -20.78 21.17 -9.78
C ARG A 176 -21.53 22.36 -10.38
N GLN A 177 -20.93 23.04 -11.34
CA GLN A 177 -21.54 24.20 -11.97
C GLN A 177 -22.75 23.86 -12.84
N GLU A 178 -22.70 22.85 -13.70
CA GLU A 178 -23.75 22.50 -14.65
C GLU A 178 -24.86 21.63 -14.04
N TYR A 179 -24.53 20.73 -13.11
CA TYR A 179 -25.46 19.72 -12.57
C TYR A 179 -25.81 19.94 -11.10
N GLY A 180 -24.98 20.67 -10.33
CA GLY A 180 -25.19 20.95 -8.91
C GLY A 180 -24.94 19.73 -8.03
N TYR A 181 -24.11 18.76 -8.45
CA TYR A 181 -23.68 17.63 -7.64
C TYR A 181 -22.37 17.99 -6.96
N ASP A 182 -22.35 17.98 -5.63
CA ASP A 182 -21.26 18.44 -4.78
C ASP A 182 -20.91 17.46 -3.64
N GLY A 183 -21.52 16.27 -3.64
CA GLY A 183 -21.34 15.26 -2.62
C GLY A 183 -22.29 15.38 -1.44
N SER A 184 -23.29 16.27 -1.52
CA SER A 184 -24.25 16.49 -0.45
C SER A 184 -24.90 15.21 0.07
N GLY A 185 -24.82 15.01 1.38
CA GLY A 185 -25.45 13.88 2.08
C GLY A 185 -24.71 12.56 1.97
N LEU A 186 -23.50 12.56 1.41
CA LEU A 186 -22.63 11.40 1.31
C LEU A 186 -21.48 11.45 2.33
N THR A 187 -20.89 10.30 2.56
CA THR A 187 -19.75 10.14 3.44
C THR A 187 -18.65 9.35 2.70
N ILE A 188 -17.43 9.87 2.69
CA ILE A 188 -16.26 9.21 2.11
C ILE A 188 -15.36 8.75 3.24
N GLY A 189 -14.99 7.46 3.27
CA GLY A 189 -14.04 6.89 4.19
C GLY A 189 -12.63 6.94 3.60
N VAL A 190 -11.66 7.40 4.37
CA VAL A 190 -10.25 7.54 3.99
C VAL A 190 -9.41 6.66 4.89
N LEU A 191 -8.50 5.88 4.30
CA LEU A 191 -7.47 5.11 4.99
C LEU A 191 -6.09 5.55 4.46
N SER A 192 -5.21 5.90 5.39
CA SER A 192 -3.83 6.32 5.11
C SER A 192 -2.98 6.14 6.37
N ASP A 193 -1.79 6.76 6.43
CA ASP A 193 -0.95 6.73 7.63
C ASP A 193 -1.66 7.38 8.83
N SER A 194 -2.00 8.67 8.70
CA SER A 194 -2.53 9.49 9.80
C SER A 194 -3.33 10.69 9.31
N TYR A 195 -4.03 11.35 10.26
CA TYR A 195 -4.81 12.55 10.00
C TYR A 195 -4.35 13.75 10.84
N ALA A 196 -4.01 13.53 12.12
CA ALA A 196 -3.72 14.60 13.08
C ALA A 196 -2.70 14.16 14.13
N CYS A 197 -1.72 13.36 13.77
CA CYS A 197 -0.72 12.86 14.70
C CYS A 197 0.67 13.48 14.53
N ASP A 198 0.95 14.16 13.43
CA ASP A 198 2.20 14.89 13.25
C ASP A 198 2.22 16.16 14.13
N PRO A 199 3.23 16.33 15.02
CA PRO A 199 3.30 17.48 15.92
C PRO A 199 3.69 18.79 15.22
N GLY A 200 3.88 18.80 13.94
CA GLY A 200 4.22 19.95 13.10
C GLY A 200 5.34 19.66 12.14
N PRO A 201 5.07 19.08 10.97
CA PRO A 201 6.04 19.06 9.89
C PRO A 201 6.31 20.49 9.48
N LEU A 202 7.58 20.83 9.41
CA LEU A 202 7.98 22.05 8.72
C LEU A 202 8.03 21.65 7.23
N ASN A 203 7.04 22.07 6.45
CA ASN A 203 7.26 22.08 5.01
C ASN A 203 8.48 22.98 4.70
N ALA A 204 9.04 22.88 3.51
CA ALA A 204 10.22 23.67 3.13
C ALA A 204 9.95 25.19 3.18
N ALA A 205 8.68 25.61 3.06
CA ALA A 205 8.23 27.00 3.20
C ALA A 205 8.04 27.44 4.66
N GLY A 206 8.12 26.49 5.63
CA GLY A 206 7.85 26.80 7.04
C GLY A 206 6.37 27.08 7.32
N VAL A 207 5.49 26.68 6.41
CA VAL A 207 4.04 26.78 6.56
C VAL A 207 3.51 25.41 6.95
N TYR A 208 2.79 25.34 8.03
CA TYR A 208 2.07 24.16 8.50
C TYR A 208 0.69 24.60 8.91
N THR A 209 -0.32 23.91 8.40
CA THR A 209 -1.68 24.10 8.86
C THR A 209 -2.08 22.95 9.78
N THR A 210 -2.68 23.29 10.91
CA THR A 210 -3.29 22.31 11.80
C THR A 210 -4.63 21.87 11.24
N PRO A 211 -5.17 20.70 11.64
CA PRO A 211 -6.52 20.29 11.25
C PRO A 211 -7.60 21.34 11.52
N ALA A 212 -7.44 22.13 12.60
CA ALA A 212 -8.37 23.20 12.95
C ALA A 212 -8.23 24.42 12.03
N GLU A 213 -7.04 24.69 11.51
CA GLU A 213 -6.81 25.76 10.51
C GLU A 213 -7.36 25.33 9.15
N ASP A 214 -7.16 24.06 8.74
CA ASP A 214 -7.72 23.53 7.51
C ASP A 214 -9.26 23.55 7.53
N GLU A 215 -9.89 23.18 8.66
CA GLU A 215 -11.34 23.33 8.85
C GLU A 215 -11.77 24.82 8.77
N ALA A 216 -11.02 25.72 9.42
CA ALA A 216 -11.34 27.17 9.42
C ALA A 216 -11.16 27.83 8.05
N ASN A 217 -10.23 27.33 7.24
CA ASN A 217 -9.96 27.79 5.89
C ASN A 217 -10.83 27.10 4.84
N ASN A 218 -11.59 26.06 5.23
CA ASN A 218 -12.41 25.22 4.35
C ASN A 218 -11.59 24.33 3.41
N ASP A 219 -10.39 23.93 3.81
CA ASP A 219 -9.57 22.95 3.09
C ASP A 219 -10.02 21.50 3.40
N VAL A 220 -10.72 21.30 4.52
CA VAL A 220 -11.41 20.05 4.87
C VAL A 220 -12.83 20.35 5.38
N PRO A 221 -13.77 19.40 5.28
CA PRO A 221 -15.12 19.63 5.79
C PRO A 221 -15.12 19.75 7.32
N PRO A 222 -16.08 20.49 7.90
CA PRO A 222 -16.19 20.60 9.34
C PRO A 222 -16.51 19.24 9.98
N ASN A 223 -15.83 18.94 11.10
CA ASN A 223 -16.03 17.73 11.90
C ASN A 223 -15.74 16.42 11.14
N VAL A 224 -14.54 16.29 10.56
CA VAL A 224 -14.05 15.01 10.08
C VAL A 224 -14.13 13.96 11.20
N GLY A 225 -14.74 12.82 10.90
CA GLY A 225 -14.93 11.75 11.88
C GLY A 225 -13.72 10.83 11.96
N ILE A 226 -12.92 10.93 13.00
CA ILE A 226 -11.76 10.06 13.23
C ILE A 226 -12.20 8.81 13.95
N LEU A 227 -12.15 7.64 13.29
CA LEU A 227 -12.43 6.33 13.89
C LEU A 227 -11.19 5.80 14.63
N ALA A 228 -10.04 5.88 13.99
CA ALA A 228 -8.74 5.58 14.57
C ALA A 228 -7.67 6.46 13.92
N ASP A 229 -6.62 6.80 14.69
CA ASP A 229 -5.46 7.54 14.22
C ASP A 229 -4.19 7.07 14.95
N LEU A 230 -3.03 7.34 14.40
CA LEU A 230 -1.77 7.09 15.09
C LEU A 230 -1.60 8.03 16.28
N PRO A 231 -0.87 7.62 17.34
CA PRO A 231 -0.57 8.49 18.47
C PRO A 231 0.28 9.70 18.05
N VAL A 232 -0.01 10.88 18.59
CA VAL A 232 0.77 12.09 18.31
C VAL A 232 2.26 11.86 18.57
N GLY A 233 3.09 12.14 17.55
CA GLY A 233 4.54 11.92 17.56
C GLY A 233 4.95 10.47 17.34
N ASP A 234 4.09 9.64 16.81
CA ASP A 234 4.46 8.33 16.28
C ASP A 234 5.45 8.54 15.12
N PRO A 235 6.49 7.71 14.97
CA PRO A 235 7.51 7.90 13.93
C PRO A 235 6.98 7.70 12.49
N ASP A 236 5.80 7.14 12.33
CA ASP A 236 5.17 6.95 11.02
C ASP A 236 4.13 8.04 10.70
N CYS A 237 3.97 9.05 11.56
CA CYS A 237 3.07 10.18 11.33
C CYS A 237 3.61 11.13 10.26
N ILE A 238 2.82 11.32 9.20
CA ILE A 238 3.04 12.39 8.21
C ILE A 238 1.75 13.11 7.83
N ASP A 239 0.59 12.68 8.37
CA ASP A 239 -0.76 13.22 8.13
C ASP A 239 -1.20 13.20 6.64
N GLU A 240 -0.74 12.22 5.85
CA GLU A 240 -1.11 12.08 4.44
C GLU A 240 -2.61 11.90 4.25
N GLY A 241 -3.28 11.18 5.17
CA GLY A 241 -4.73 11.02 5.15
C GLY A 241 -5.49 12.33 5.27
N ARG A 242 -4.92 13.36 5.92
CA ARG A 242 -5.50 14.70 5.92
C ARG A 242 -5.26 15.41 4.57
N GLY A 243 -4.11 15.17 3.93
CA GLY A 243 -3.87 15.61 2.55
C GLY A 243 -4.92 15.03 1.59
N MET A 244 -5.16 13.71 1.64
CA MET A 244 -6.21 13.05 0.85
C MET A 244 -7.60 13.66 1.11
N ALA A 245 -7.91 13.98 2.37
CA ALA A 245 -9.18 14.60 2.75
C ALA A 245 -9.36 15.99 2.10
N GLN A 246 -8.30 16.76 1.94
CA GLN A 246 -8.33 18.04 1.23
C GLN A 246 -8.66 17.85 -0.25
N LEU A 247 -7.98 16.91 -0.93
CA LEU A 247 -8.24 16.60 -2.34
C LEU A 247 -9.69 16.16 -2.58
N ILE A 248 -10.24 15.36 -1.67
CA ILE A 248 -11.64 14.93 -1.70
C ILE A 248 -12.57 16.12 -1.54
N HIS A 249 -12.28 17.02 -0.59
CA HIS A 249 -13.11 18.18 -0.29
C HIS A 249 -13.18 19.15 -1.46
N ASP A 250 -12.08 19.34 -2.19
CA ASP A 250 -12.03 20.18 -3.38
C ASP A 250 -12.97 19.68 -4.50
N VAL A 251 -13.06 18.37 -4.66
CA VAL A 251 -13.90 17.73 -5.68
C VAL A 251 -15.35 17.59 -5.22
N ALA A 252 -15.58 17.18 -3.97
CA ALA A 252 -16.89 16.90 -3.39
C ALA A 252 -17.09 17.68 -2.07
N PRO A 253 -17.22 19.03 -2.12
CA PRO A 253 -17.10 19.91 -0.95
C PRO A 253 -18.19 19.73 0.12
N GLU A 254 -19.34 19.15 -0.22
CA GLU A 254 -20.43 18.90 0.73
C GLU A 254 -20.45 17.45 1.25
N ALA A 255 -19.47 16.61 0.85
CA ALA A 255 -19.32 15.27 1.39
C ALA A 255 -18.72 15.31 2.80
N LYS A 256 -19.18 14.41 3.67
CA LYS A 256 -18.55 14.15 4.97
C LYS A 256 -17.35 13.24 4.78
N ILE A 257 -16.35 13.38 5.64
CA ILE A 257 -15.17 12.51 5.65
C ILE A 257 -15.10 11.74 6.97
N LEU A 258 -14.82 10.45 6.87
CA LEU A 258 -14.38 9.59 7.96
C LEU A 258 -12.95 9.16 7.71
N PHE A 259 -12.14 9.06 8.75
CA PHE A 259 -10.76 8.62 8.66
C PHE A 259 -10.49 7.44 9.59
N HIS A 260 -9.67 6.50 9.12
CA HIS A 260 -9.09 5.42 9.91
C HIS A 260 -7.65 5.20 9.48
N THR A 261 -6.69 5.10 10.42
CA THR A 261 -5.31 4.77 10.07
C THR A 261 -5.22 3.37 9.46
N ALA A 262 -4.40 3.22 8.44
CA ALA A 262 -4.07 1.92 7.85
C ALA A 262 -2.71 1.38 8.36
N PHE A 263 -2.06 2.06 9.30
CA PHE A 263 -0.71 1.74 9.79
C PHE A 263 -0.70 0.93 11.10
N GLY A 264 -1.85 0.45 11.55
CA GLY A 264 -1.94 -0.44 12.72
C GLY A 264 -1.51 -1.89 12.45
N GLY A 265 -1.30 -2.26 11.20
CA GLY A 265 -1.00 -3.60 10.69
C GLY A 265 -2.07 -4.10 9.73
N GLU A 266 -1.79 -5.18 8.97
CA GLU A 266 -2.70 -5.68 7.94
C GLU A 266 -4.11 -6.03 8.48
N ALA A 267 -4.19 -6.59 9.68
CA ALA A 267 -5.48 -6.94 10.28
C ALA A 267 -6.26 -5.71 10.76
N ASP A 268 -5.56 -4.69 11.25
CA ASP A 268 -6.15 -3.40 11.63
C ASP A 268 -6.67 -2.66 10.39
N PHE A 269 -5.90 -2.63 9.31
CA PHE A 269 -6.32 -2.06 8.04
C PHE A 269 -7.57 -2.76 7.49
N ALA A 270 -7.57 -4.11 7.43
CA ALA A 270 -8.73 -4.88 7.00
C ALA A 270 -9.97 -4.60 7.87
N SER A 271 -9.78 -4.44 9.19
CA SER A 271 -10.86 -4.05 10.11
C SER A 271 -11.34 -2.63 9.85
N GLY A 272 -10.43 -1.68 9.64
CA GLY A 272 -10.72 -0.27 9.33
C GLY A 272 -11.56 -0.09 8.08
N ILE A 273 -11.31 -0.86 7.03
CA ILE A 273 -12.14 -0.90 5.81
C ILE A 273 -13.60 -1.22 6.17
N VAL A 274 -13.80 -2.28 6.97
CA VAL A 274 -15.14 -2.71 7.38
C VAL A 274 -15.79 -1.70 8.33
N GLU A 275 -15.02 -1.13 9.27
CA GLU A 275 -15.49 -0.14 10.23
C GLU A 275 -15.96 1.14 9.55
N LEU A 276 -15.25 1.63 8.53
CA LEU A 276 -15.69 2.78 7.72
C LEU A 276 -17.02 2.50 7.02
N ALA A 277 -17.17 1.33 6.42
CA ALA A 277 -18.44 0.94 5.80
C ALA A 277 -19.59 0.87 6.83
N LEU A 278 -19.35 0.29 8.01
CA LEU A 278 -20.33 0.22 9.10
C LEU A 278 -20.64 1.59 9.71
N ALA A 279 -19.68 2.52 9.72
CA ALA A 279 -19.89 3.91 10.15
C ALA A 279 -20.67 4.74 9.11
N GLY A 280 -20.95 4.19 7.93
CA GLY A 280 -21.81 4.76 6.92
C GLY A 280 -21.05 5.45 5.78
N ALA A 281 -19.82 5.05 5.51
CA ALA A 281 -19.13 5.46 4.30
C ALA A 281 -19.87 4.94 3.04
N ASP A 282 -20.15 5.84 2.11
CA ASP A 282 -20.76 5.53 0.81
C ASP A 282 -19.72 5.20 -0.25
N VAL A 283 -18.48 5.65 -0.06
CA VAL A 283 -17.28 5.36 -0.85
C VAL A 283 -16.11 5.21 0.13
N ILE A 284 -15.17 4.32 -0.14
CA ILE A 284 -13.93 4.17 0.64
C ILE A 284 -12.74 4.29 -0.29
N VAL A 285 -11.66 4.92 0.21
CA VAL A 285 -10.40 5.07 -0.51
C VAL A 285 -9.20 4.89 0.41
N ASP A 286 -8.14 4.27 -0.12
CA ASP A 286 -6.84 4.17 0.51
C ASP A 286 -5.70 4.53 -0.44
N ASP A 287 -4.52 4.76 0.16
CA ASP A 287 -3.27 5.03 -0.55
C ASP A 287 -2.09 4.17 -0.06
N VAL A 288 -2.36 3.14 0.71
CA VAL A 288 -1.36 2.34 1.44
C VAL A 288 -1.05 1.03 0.71
N ILE A 289 0.19 0.56 0.79
CA ILE A 289 0.58 -0.79 0.39
C ILE A 289 1.39 -1.45 1.51
N TYR A 290 1.09 -2.72 1.79
CA TYR A 290 1.90 -3.58 2.63
C TYR A 290 2.79 -4.46 1.75
N PHE A 291 4.10 -4.44 1.98
CA PHE A 291 5.06 -5.22 1.16
C PHE A 291 4.91 -6.73 1.33
N THR A 292 4.20 -7.13 2.38
CA THR A 292 3.92 -8.53 2.71
C THR A 292 2.56 -9.02 2.25
N GLU A 293 1.78 -8.20 1.54
CA GLU A 293 0.55 -8.68 0.92
C GLU A 293 0.82 -9.73 -0.15
N PRO A 294 -0.01 -10.79 -0.22
CA PRO A 294 0.14 -11.81 -1.25
C PRO A 294 -0.01 -11.24 -2.68
N MET A 295 0.93 -11.60 -3.57
CA MET A 295 0.85 -11.23 -4.99
C MET A 295 -0.12 -12.11 -5.77
N PHE A 296 -0.18 -13.40 -5.44
CA PHE A 296 -0.87 -14.42 -6.22
C PHE A 296 -2.17 -14.94 -5.59
N GLN A 297 -2.59 -14.32 -4.48
CA GLN A 297 -3.79 -14.67 -3.72
C GLN A 297 -4.38 -13.41 -3.09
N ASP A 298 -5.71 -13.34 -2.93
CA ASP A 298 -6.31 -12.24 -2.18
C ASP A 298 -6.03 -12.39 -0.69
N GLY A 299 -5.18 -11.50 -0.14
CA GLY A 299 -4.88 -11.38 1.28
C GLY A 299 -6.07 -10.82 2.08
N ILE A 300 -5.90 -10.67 3.40
CA ILE A 300 -7.00 -10.25 4.29
C ILE A 300 -7.50 -8.84 3.98
N ILE A 301 -6.63 -7.93 3.51
CA ILE A 301 -7.02 -6.57 3.12
C ILE A 301 -7.83 -6.61 1.83
N ALA A 302 -7.36 -7.36 0.82
CA ALA A 302 -8.09 -7.57 -0.44
C ALA A 302 -9.48 -8.20 -0.20
N GLN A 303 -9.58 -9.17 0.72
CA GLN A 303 -10.84 -9.79 1.11
C GLN A 303 -11.79 -8.78 1.78
N ALA A 304 -11.27 -7.84 2.59
CA ALA A 304 -12.07 -6.78 3.20
C ALA A 304 -12.58 -5.78 2.14
N ALA A 305 -11.75 -5.39 1.18
CA ALA A 305 -12.14 -4.55 0.04
C ALA A 305 -13.25 -5.22 -0.81
N ASP A 306 -13.11 -6.51 -1.11
CA ASP A 306 -14.13 -7.30 -1.80
C ASP A 306 -15.45 -7.37 -1.01
N GLU A 307 -15.38 -7.50 0.31
CA GLU A 307 -16.58 -7.56 1.17
C GLU A 307 -17.34 -6.24 1.18
N VAL A 308 -16.66 -5.08 1.34
CA VAL A 308 -17.35 -3.79 1.33
C VAL A 308 -17.92 -3.45 -0.05
N ALA A 309 -17.20 -3.80 -1.12
CA ALA A 309 -17.74 -3.69 -2.48
C ALA A 309 -18.98 -4.57 -2.68
N ARG A 310 -18.99 -5.80 -2.15
CA ARG A 310 -20.15 -6.69 -2.13
C ARG A 310 -21.32 -6.12 -1.34
N LEU A 311 -21.03 -5.33 -0.30
CA LEU A 311 -22.06 -4.62 0.49
C LEU A 311 -22.59 -3.37 -0.22
N GLY A 312 -22.00 -2.97 -1.35
CA GLY A 312 -22.44 -1.85 -2.18
C GLY A 312 -21.63 -0.56 -1.95
N VAL A 313 -20.50 -0.63 -1.27
CA VAL A 313 -19.59 0.50 -1.04
C VAL A 313 -18.42 0.41 -2.03
N PRO A 314 -18.31 1.30 -3.02
CA PRO A 314 -17.15 1.35 -3.91
C PRO A 314 -15.85 1.56 -3.13
N TYR A 315 -14.81 0.82 -3.51
CA TYR A 315 -13.50 0.85 -2.89
C TYR A 315 -12.45 1.26 -3.93
N TYR A 316 -11.76 2.36 -3.67
CA TYR A 316 -10.67 2.87 -4.51
C TYR A 316 -9.34 2.68 -3.79
N SER A 317 -8.29 2.34 -4.53
CA SER A 317 -6.97 2.13 -3.96
C SER A 317 -5.90 2.69 -4.88
N SER A 318 -4.85 3.28 -4.33
CA SER A 318 -3.68 3.67 -5.09
C SER A 318 -3.03 2.43 -5.72
N ASN A 319 -2.69 2.48 -7.04
CA ASN A 319 -2.11 1.31 -7.71
C ASN A 319 -0.61 1.13 -7.42
N GLY A 320 0.00 2.08 -6.71
CA GLY A 320 1.40 2.10 -6.30
C GLY A 320 2.31 2.95 -7.20
N ASN A 321 3.52 3.25 -6.68
CA ASN A 321 4.49 4.17 -7.28
C ASN A 321 5.80 3.43 -7.62
N ARG A 322 5.70 2.29 -8.33
CA ARG A 322 6.82 1.40 -8.67
C ARG A 322 6.91 1.09 -10.15
N ALA A 323 6.28 1.89 -11.01
CA ALA A 323 6.34 1.71 -12.46
C ALA A 323 6.20 0.23 -12.87
N ARG A 324 7.25 -0.33 -13.45
CA ARG A 324 7.45 -1.74 -13.76
C ARG A 324 8.72 -2.29 -13.09
N ASP A 325 9.06 -1.79 -11.90
CA ASP A 325 10.22 -2.22 -11.12
C ASP A 325 9.97 -3.60 -10.50
N ALA A 326 9.72 -4.57 -11.35
CA ALA A 326 9.40 -5.93 -11.00
C ALA A 326 9.96 -6.92 -12.03
N PHE A 327 10.26 -8.12 -11.56
CA PHE A 327 10.69 -9.25 -12.36
C PHE A 327 9.80 -10.45 -12.06
N GLN A 328 9.29 -11.11 -13.10
CA GLN A 328 8.44 -12.29 -12.99
C GLN A 328 8.84 -13.34 -14.02
N THR A 329 9.05 -14.59 -13.61
CA THR A 329 9.43 -15.67 -14.52
C THR A 329 8.92 -17.03 -14.08
N GLU A 330 8.75 -17.95 -15.03
CA GLU A 330 8.58 -19.38 -14.72
C GLU A 330 9.85 -19.92 -14.08
N TYR A 331 9.72 -20.61 -12.94
CA TYR A 331 10.87 -21.18 -12.23
C TYR A 331 11.40 -22.39 -12.99
N ARG A 332 12.66 -22.33 -13.38
CA ARG A 332 13.39 -23.43 -14.09
C ARG A 332 14.46 -23.99 -13.16
N PRO A 333 14.25 -25.17 -12.55
CA PRO A 333 15.19 -25.70 -11.55
C PRO A 333 16.52 -26.15 -12.17
N VAL A 334 17.62 -25.70 -11.61
CA VAL A 334 18.98 -26.11 -11.97
C VAL A 334 19.83 -26.37 -10.72
N ALA A 335 20.81 -27.28 -10.80
CA ALA A 335 21.71 -27.54 -9.70
C ALA A 335 22.84 -26.51 -9.69
N PHE A 336 22.99 -25.78 -8.59
CA PHE A 336 24.06 -24.81 -8.36
C PHE A 336 24.41 -24.77 -6.87
N ASP A 337 25.70 -24.57 -6.51
CA ASP A 337 26.22 -24.47 -5.15
C ASP A 337 25.75 -25.60 -4.20
N GLY A 338 25.45 -26.77 -4.75
CA GLY A 338 25.01 -27.94 -3.99
C GLY A 338 23.51 -27.98 -3.68
N SER A 339 22.75 -27.05 -4.20
CA SER A 339 21.29 -26.89 -4.01
C SER A 339 20.56 -26.74 -5.34
N THR A 340 19.24 -26.45 -5.30
CA THR A 340 18.41 -26.21 -6.47
C THR A 340 18.11 -24.71 -6.59
N PHE A 341 18.56 -24.13 -7.69
CA PHE A 341 18.37 -22.70 -8.01
C PHE A 341 17.46 -22.54 -9.23
N HIS A 342 16.97 -21.33 -9.44
CA HIS A 342 16.34 -20.91 -10.68
C HIS A 342 17.41 -20.72 -11.79
N ASP A 343 17.12 -21.14 -13.01
CA ASP A 343 17.91 -20.87 -14.19
C ASP A 343 17.30 -19.67 -14.94
N PHE A 344 18.03 -18.56 -14.96
CA PHE A 344 17.58 -17.32 -15.61
C PHE A 344 17.72 -17.37 -17.13
N ASP A 345 18.62 -18.24 -17.70
CA ASP A 345 18.73 -18.39 -19.15
C ASP A 345 17.53 -19.16 -19.73
N GLU A 346 16.70 -18.50 -20.52
CA GLU A 346 15.58 -19.13 -21.24
C GLU A 346 16.02 -19.98 -22.44
N GLY A 347 17.30 -19.86 -22.81
CA GLY A 347 17.91 -20.60 -23.93
C GLY A 347 18.43 -21.98 -23.52
N PRO A 348 19.42 -22.51 -24.24
CA PRO A 348 20.05 -23.79 -23.93
C PRO A 348 21.18 -23.68 -22.92
N GLY A 349 21.49 -22.48 -22.45
CA GLY A 349 22.49 -22.22 -21.42
C GLY A 349 22.02 -22.63 -20.03
N VAL A 350 22.79 -22.31 -19.02
CA VAL A 350 22.45 -22.42 -17.61
C VAL A 350 23.01 -21.20 -16.91
N ASP A 351 22.14 -20.41 -16.30
CA ASP A 351 22.54 -19.24 -15.54
C ASP A 351 21.76 -19.16 -14.21
N PRO A 352 22.34 -19.63 -13.11
CA PRO A 352 21.65 -19.67 -11.81
C PRO A 352 21.62 -18.31 -11.09
N LEU A 353 22.24 -17.26 -11.63
CA LEU A 353 22.41 -15.96 -10.98
C LEU A 353 22.07 -14.82 -11.94
N MET A 354 21.28 -13.87 -11.50
CA MET A 354 21.03 -12.60 -12.18
C MET A 354 22.01 -11.55 -11.68
N THR A 355 22.86 -11.01 -12.54
CA THR A 355 23.74 -9.89 -12.18
C THR A 355 22.98 -8.57 -12.21
N VAL A 356 23.03 -7.81 -11.12
CA VAL A 356 22.45 -6.47 -11.01
C VAL A 356 23.49 -5.47 -10.50
N GLN A 357 23.39 -4.23 -10.98
CA GLN A 357 24.16 -3.08 -10.50
C GLN A 357 23.21 -2.22 -9.67
N LEU A 358 23.50 -2.02 -8.39
CA LEU A 358 22.70 -1.14 -7.53
C LEU A 358 22.81 0.33 -8.01
N ASP A 359 21.77 1.14 -7.80
CA ASP A 359 21.69 2.53 -8.28
C ASP A 359 22.46 3.54 -7.41
N GLY A 360 23.05 3.07 -6.31
CA GLY A 360 23.78 3.90 -5.34
C GLY A 360 22.93 4.36 -4.15
N SER A 361 21.68 3.94 -4.06
CA SER A 361 20.86 4.07 -2.87
C SER A 361 21.47 3.27 -1.71
N LEU A 362 21.34 3.78 -0.49
CA LEU A 362 21.86 3.09 0.70
C LEU A 362 21.19 1.74 0.92
N GLN A 363 19.90 1.64 0.59
CA GLN A 363 19.08 0.45 0.80
C GLN A 363 18.19 0.18 -0.41
N THR A 364 18.18 -1.08 -0.84
CA THR A 364 17.26 -1.60 -1.85
C THR A 364 16.49 -2.77 -1.26
N ASN A 365 15.17 -2.70 -1.28
CA ASN A 365 14.29 -3.73 -0.71
C ASN A 365 13.64 -4.52 -1.84
N LEU A 366 13.54 -5.83 -1.65
CA LEU A 366 12.84 -6.74 -2.53
C LEU A 366 11.75 -7.46 -1.75
N THR A 367 10.50 -7.37 -2.21
CA THR A 367 9.49 -8.36 -1.83
C THR A 367 9.47 -9.44 -2.90
N PHE A 368 9.88 -10.64 -2.52
CA PHE A 368 9.96 -11.81 -3.38
C PHE A 368 8.89 -12.81 -2.99
N GLN A 369 8.16 -13.33 -3.96
CA GLN A 369 7.09 -14.29 -3.75
C GLN A 369 7.08 -15.36 -4.84
N TRP A 370 6.53 -16.52 -4.51
CA TRP A 370 6.35 -17.63 -5.45
C TRP A 370 4.94 -18.18 -5.45
N ASP A 371 4.60 -18.98 -6.46
CA ASP A 371 3.25 -19.48 -6.71
C ASP A 371 2.80 -20.60 -5.76
N SER A 372 2.82 -20.26 -4.48
CA SER A 372 2.27 -21.10 -3.39
C SER A 372 1.21 -20.32 -2.59
N PRO A 373 0.30 -21.01 -1.91
CA PRO A 373 -0.70 -20.34 -1.09
C PRO A 373 -0.08 -19.73 0.17
N ASN A 374 -0.69 -18.65 0.68
CA ASN A 374 -0.29 -17.98 1.89
C ASN A 374 -1.19 -18.38 3.06
N LEU A 375 -0.59 -18.74 4.20
CA LEU A 375 -1.33 -19.11 5.41
C LEU A 375 -2.11 -17.93 5.97
N SER A 376 -1.53 -16.72 5.94
CA SER A 376 -2.19 -15.48 6.38
C SER A 376 -3.47 -15.19 5.61
N ALA A 377 -3.49 -15.49 4.31
CA ALA A 377 -4.64 -15.27 3.43
C ALA A 377 -5.69 -16.37 3.56
N SER A 378 -5.27 -17.65 3.51
CA SER A 378 -6.17 -18.80 3.53
C SER A 378 -6.69 -19.18 4.92
N GLY A 379 -5.88 -18.87 5.95
CA GLY A 379 -6.11 -19.29 7.32
C GLY A 379 -5.89 -20.79 7.61
N THR A 380 -5.65 -21.61 6.61
CA THR A 380 -5.56 -23.07 6.76
C THR A 380 -4.49 -23.73 5.91
N VAL A 381 -4.12 -23.14 4.79
CA VAL A 381 -3.18 -23.69 3.81
C VAL A 381 -2.06 -22.69 3.59
N GLY A 382 -0.84 -23.06 3.88
CA GLY A 382 0.37 -22.26 3.61
C GLY A 382 1.23 -22.88 2.52
N ALA A 383 2.38 -22.27 2.26
CA ALA A 383 3.33 -22.70 1.26
C ALA A 383 3.85 -24.12 1.57
N PRO A 384 3.77 -25.08 0.63
CA PRO A 384 4.33 -26.41 0.81
C PRO A 384 5.82 -26.48 0.54
N ASN A 385 6.41 -25.41 0.09
CA ASN A 385 7.81 -25.25 -0.31
C ASN A 385 8.38 -23.94 0.25
N ASP A 386 9.69 -23.83 0.18
CA ASP A 386 10.48 -22.73 0.72
C ASP A 386 11.51 -22.31 -0.32
N VAL A 387 11.54 -21.02 -0.66
CA VAL A 387 12.42 -20.44 -1.69
C VAL A 387 13.05 -19.16 -1.19
N ASP A 388 14.37 -19.16 -1.08
CA ASP A 388 15.15 -18.04 -0.58
C ASP A 388 15.73 -17.19 -1.71
N VAL A 389 15.85 -15.88 -1.47
CA VAL A 389 16.70 -15.00 -2.27
C VAL A 389 18.12 -15.02 -1.71
N ILE A 390 19.04 -15.63 -2.45
CA ILE A 390 20.45 -15.70 -2.09
C ILE A 390 21.23 -14.66 -2.91
N MET A 391 22.10 -13.94 -2.24
CA MET A 391 22.89 -12.88 -2.85
C MET A 391 24.37 -13.15 -2.76
N PHE A 392 25.09 -12.87 -3.85
CA PHE A 392 26.54 -13.01 -3.94
C PHE A 392 27.17 -11.69 -4.35
N ASP A 393 28.35 -11.38 -3.80
CA ASP A 393 29.15 -10.23 -4.23
C ASP A 393 29.79 -10.48 -5.63
N ASP A 394 30.51 -9.49 -6.14
CA ASP A 394 31.22 -9.56 -7.44
C ASP A 394 32.38 -10.59 -7.43
N MET A 395 32.78 -11.09 -6.27
CA MET A 395 33.77 -12.12 -6.10
C MET A 395 33.18 -13.53 -5.94
N GLY A 396 31.86 -13.65 -5.91
CA GLY A 396 31.12 -14.90 -5.73
C GLY A 396 31.01 -15.36 -4.28
N ASN A 397 31.27 -14.51 -3.28
CA ASN A 397 31.00 -14.83 -1.89
C ASN A 397 29.55 -14.47 -1.56
N ARG A 398 28.87 -15.25 -0.73
CA ARG A 398 27.52 -14.89 -0.23
C ARG A 398 27.59 -13.55 0.52
N VAL A 399 26.71 -12.64 0.20
CA VAL A 399 26.56 -11.34 0.91
C VAL A 399 26.16 -11.63 2.35
N PRO A 400 26.94 -11.15 3.35
CA PRO A 400 26.70 -11.49 4.73
C PRO A 400 25.43 -10.82 5.29
N ASP A 401 24.81 -11.42 6.31
CA ASP A 401 23.83 -10.73 7.14
C ASP A 401 24.48 -9.55 7.85
N CYS A 402 23.85 -8.37 7.79
CA CYS A 402 24.40 -7.13 8.34
C CYS A 402 24.69 -7.22 9.84
N PHE A 403 23.80 -7.85 10.59
CA PHE A 403 23.89 -7.89 12.05
C PHE A 403 24.77 -9.03 12.54
N GLU A 404 24.76 -10.17 11.89
CA GLU A 404 25.69 -11.26 12.21
C GLU A 404 27.16 -10.83 11.97
N PHE A 405 27.38 -10.09 10.87
CA PHE A 405 28.70 -9.54 10.58
C PHE A 405 29.12 -8.48 11.60
N LEU A 406 28.19 -7.55 11.96
CA LEU A 406 28.43 -6.55 12.98
C LEU A 406 28.75 -7.18 14.35
N ASP A 407 27.98 -8.20 14.76
CA ASP A 407 28.18 -8.90 16.02
C ASP A 407 29.56 -9.61 16.07
N ALA A 408 29.99 -10.16 14.93
CA ALA A 408 31.26 -10.84 14.81
C ALA A 408 32.47 -9.90 14.73
N ASN A 409 32.34 -8.75 14.08
CA ASN A 409 33.44 -7.88 13.70
C ASN A 409 33.45 -6.52 14.39
N GLY A 410 32.30 -6.05 14.91
CA GLY A 410 32.16 -4.76 15.57
C GLY A 410 31.97 -3.55 14.61
N PHE A 411 31.79 -3.80 13.32
CA PHE A 411 31.49 -2.81 12.29
C PHE A 411 30.66 -3.45 11.17
N PHE A 412 29.97 -2.65 10.35
CA PHE A 412 29.24 -3.15 9.17
C PHE A 412 30.19 -3.38 7.99
N PRO A 413 29.95 -4.40 7.16
CA PRO A 413 30.66 -4.56 5.88
C PRO A 413 30.22 -3.49 4.87
N ASP A 414 30.96 -3.36 3.78
CA ASP A 414 30.63 -2.40 2.69
C ASP A 414 29.30 -2.72 2.02
N LEU A 415 28.97 -4.01 1.94
CA LEU A 415 27.71 -4.54 1.41
C LEU A 415 27.21 -5.64 2.34
N CYS A 416 25.94 -5.61 2.69
CA CYS A 416 25.29 -6.65 3.50
C CYS A 416 23.79 -6.73 3.23
N GLN A 417 23.14 -7.77 3.73
CA GLN A 417 21.70 -7.97 3.63
C GLN A 417 21.06 -8.23 4.98
N PHE A 418 19.76 -8.06 5.08
CA PHE A 418 18.96 -8.65 6.15
C PHE A 418 17.57 -9.04 5.64
N GLN A 419 17.01 -10.09 6.21
CA GLN A 419 15.70 -10.61 5.88
C GLN A 419 14.70 -10.18 6.93
N PHE A 420 13.55 -9.65 6.50
CA PHE A 420 12.44 -9.29 7.37
C PHE A 420 11.49 -10.46 7.60
N THR A 421 11.37 -11.34 6.61
CA THR A 421 10.54 -12.54 6.63
C THR A 421 11.40 -13.76 6.26
N ASP A 422 10.99 -14.91 6.71
CA ASP A 422 11.52 -16.23 6.33
C ASP A 422 10.27 -17.06 5.99
N GLY A 423 9.85 -16.93 4.74
CA GLY A 423 8.62 -17.53 4.24
C GLY A 423 8.78 -19.00 3.91
N GLY A 424 7.68 -19.73 3.84
CA GLY A 424 7.69 -21.12 3.43
C GLY A 424 8.19 -22.12 4.50
N VAL A 425 8.73 -21.67 5.61
CA VAL A 425 9.23 -22.57 6.66
C VAL A 425 8.11 -23.44 7.21
N PRO A 426 8.23 -24.79 7.17
CA PRO A 426 7.21 -25.68 7.69
C PRO A 426 7.00 -25.47 9.19
N ILE A 427 5.78 -25.19 9.58
CA ILE A 427 5.39 -25.11 10.99
C ILE A 427 5.12 -26.51 11.49
N ASP A 428 5.76 -26.91 12.57
CA ASP A 428 5.70 -28.21 13.29
C ASP A 428 4.56 -29.14 12.83
N GLY A 429 4.79 -29.89 11.72
CA GLY A 429 3.89 -30.92 11.20
C GLY A 429 2.63 -30.44 10.48
N GLY A 430 2.52 -29.15 10.16
CA GLY A 430 1.40 -28.55 9.43
C GLY A 430 1.81 -27.89 8.11
N ALA A 431 0.89 -27.08 7.55
CA ALA A 431 1.18 -26.22 6.42
C ALA A 431 2.32 -25.24 6.74
N GLY A 432 3.14 -24.91 5.74
CA GLY A 432 4.17 -23.87 5.85
C GLY A 432 3.56 -22.49 6.09
N GLY A 433 4.43 -21.47 6.14
CA GLY A 433 4.04 -20.08 6.28
C GLY A 433 3.49 -19.45 4.99
N ASP A 434 3.71 -18.17 4.85
CA ASP A 434 3.43 -17.43 3.62
C ASP A 434 4.57 -17.62 2.60
N ALA A 435 4.24 -17.61 1.32
CA ALA A 435 5.18 -17.72 0.22
C ALA A 435 5.83 -16.35 -0.07
N ILE A 436 6.49 -15.76 0.91
CA ILE A 436 7.01 -14.38 0.87
C ILE A 436 8.38 -14.29 1.54
N GLU A 437 9.34 -13.72 0.81
CA GLU A 437 10.60 -13.21 1.32
C GLU A 437 10.65 -11.68 1.17
N LEU A 438 10.84 -10.97 2.28
CA LEU A 438 11.14 -9.55 2.27
C LEU A 438 12.60 -9.36 2.65
N VAL A 439 13.41 -8.94 1.70
CA VAL A 439 14.87 -8.90 1.80
C VAL A 439 15.37 -7.49 1.54
N SER A 440 16.35 -7.07 2.31
CA SER A 440 17.01 -5.77 2.17
C SER A 440 18.47 -5.92 1.84
N LEU A 441 18.92 -5.24 0.80
CA LEU A 441 20.33 -4.99 0.51
C LEU A 441 20.73 -3.63 1.06
N VAL A 442 21.83 -3.57 1.79
CA VAL A 442 22.41 -2.34 2.31
C VAL A 442 23.81 -2.16 1.69
N ASP A 443 23.94 -1.10 0.91
CA ASP A 443 25.17 -0.75 0.17
C ASP A 443 25.78 0.54 0.71
N PHE A 444 26.73 0.43 1.64
CA PHE A 444 27.37 1.56 2.29
C PHE A 444 28.35 2.33 1.40
N ILE A 445 28.79 1.74 0.29
CA ILE A 445 29.73 2.38 -0.65
C ILE A 445 29.04 2.92 -1.89
N GLY A 446 27.81 2.48 -2.17
CA GLY A 446 26.98 2.87 -3.31
C GLY A 446 27.39 2.28 -4.64
N GLY A 447 26.43 1.74 -5.38
CA GLY A 447 26.61 1.21 -6.72
C GLY A 447 27.34 -0.13 -6.77
N SER A 448 27.18 -0.99 -5.78
CA SER A 448 27.74 -2.36 -5.76
C SER A 448 27.12 -3.24 -6.83
N THR A 449 27.89 -4.20 -7.33
CA THR A 449 27.40 -5.29 -8.19
C THR A 449 27.01 -6.47 -7.32
N VAL A 450 25.80 -7.00 -7.50
CA VAL A 450 25.25 -8.13 -6.77
C VAL A 450 24.73 -9.18 -7.75
N ASN A 451 24.92 -10.45 -7.43
CA ASN A 451 24.36 -11.57 -8.18
C ASN A 451 23.25 -12.21 -7.35
N LEU A 452 22.01 -12.12 -7.85
CA LEU A 452 20.82 -12.67 -7.18
C LEU A 452 20.56 -14.09 -7.65
N GLY A 453 20.31 -15.01 -6.73
CA GLY A 453 19.88 -16.39 -7.02
C GLY A 453 18.61 -16.73 -6.23
N PHE A 454 17.71 -17.52 -6.80
CA PHE A 454 16.51 -18.01 -6.11
C PHE A 454 16.73 -19.49 -5.79
N GLU A 455 16.92 -19.82 -4.52
CA GLU A 455 17.24 -21.15 -4.04
C GLU A 455 16.00 -21.85 -3.44
N THR A 456 15.66 -23.03 -3.94
CA THR A 456 14.65 -23.87 -3.29
C THR A 456 15.27 -24.56 -2.08
N GLN A 457 14.96 -24.13 -0.88
CA GLN A 457 15.46 -24.68 0.39
C GLN A 457 14.77 -25.97 0.77
N SER A 458 13.46 -26.04 0.57
CA SER A 458 12.69 -27.24 0.86
C SER A 458 11.44 -27.38 -0.04
N GLY A 459 10.90 -28.59 -0.10
CA GLY A 459 9.72 -28.90 -0.92
C GLY A 459 10.02 -29.01 -2.41
N ASP A 460 8.99 -28.96 -3.22
CA ASP A 460 9.09 -28.96 -4.69
C ASP A 460 9.37 -27.53 -5.19
N ALA A 461 10.15 -27.40 -6.27
CA ALA A 461 10.36 -26.11 -6.92
C ALA A 461 9.02 -25.47 -7.34
N PRO A 462 8.86 -24.15 -7.18
CA PRO A 462 7.63 -23.45 -7.60
C PRO A 462 7.49 -23.42 -9.13
N GLY A 463 6.32 -23.04 -9.63
CA GLY A 463 6.11 -22.84 -11.06
C GLY A 463 6.39 -21.41 -11.51
N LEU A 464 6.17 -20.40 -10.66
CA LEU A 464 6.34 -18.99 -10.94
C LEU A 464 6.98 -18.30 -9.75
N VAL A 465 7.87 -17.36 -10.01
CA VAL A 465 8.46 -16.47 -9.02
C VAL A 465 8.35 -15.03 -9.47
N LYS A 466 8.31 -14.11 -8.51
CA LYS A 466 8.23 -12.67 -8.77
C LYS A 466 8.87 -11.89 -7.64
N PHE A 467 9.57 -10.81 -7.99
CA PHE A 467 9.89 -9.77 -7.02
C PHE A 467 9.46 -8.39 -7.49
N VAL A 468 9.24 -7.49 -6.52
CA VAL A 468 9.03 -6.06 -6.74
C VAL A 468 10.05 -5.30 -5.90
N ILE A 469 10.61 -4.22 -6.47
CA ILE A 469 11.66 -3.41 -5.86
C ILE A 469 11.02 -2.23 -5.11
N PHE A 470 11.51 -1.96 -3.89
CA PHE A 470 11.10 -0.83 -3.06
C PHE A 470 12.31 -0.08 -2.48
N GLY A 471 12.24 1.26 -2.45
CA GLY A 471 13.20 2.16 -1.78
C GLY A 471 14.44 2.40 -2.59
N GLY A 472 15.27 1.64 -3.00
CA GLY A 472 16.37 1.78 -3.94
C GLY A 472 16.01 1.14 -5.27
N GLY A 473 17.00 1.05 -6.16
CA GLY A 473 16.80 0.50 -7.49
C GLY A 473 18.03 -0.22 -8.04
N PHE A 474 17.88 -0.71 -9.25
CA PHE A 474 18.98 -1.24 -10.04
C PHE A 474 19.31 -0.27 -11.17
N ALA A 475 20.55 0.24 -11.20
CA ALA A 475 21.04 1.05 -12.32
C ALA A 475 21.08 0.24 -13.62
N SER A 476 21.29 -1.08 -13.51
CA SER A 476 21.18 -2.04 -14.61
C SER A 476 21.01 -3.45 -14.09
N SER A 477 20.39 -4.30 -14.91
CA SER A 477 20.27 -5.74 -14.65
C SER A 477 20.61 -6.54 -15.90
N GLU A 478 21.10 -7.77 -15.72
CA GLU A 478 21.39 -8.68 -16.80
C GLU A 478 20.14 -9.14 -17.54
N TYR A 479 19.06 -9.38 -16.79
CA TYR A 479 17.74 -9.72 -17.31
C TYR A 479 16.80 -8.55 -17.17
N GLU A 480 15.85 -8.40 -18.10
CA GLU A 480 14.93 -7.26 -18.16
C GLU A 480 14.02 -7.24 -16.92
N ILE A 481 13.97 -6.09 -16.25
CA ILE A 481 13.06 -5.79 -15.15
C ILE A 481 12.02 -4.84 -15.70
N ASN A 482 10.84 -5.35 -16.05
CA ASN A 482 9.77 -4.59 -16.70
C ASN A 482 8.39 -5.29 -16.53
N ASP A 483 8.23 -6.03 -15.46
CA ASP A 483 6.99 -6.76 -15.17
C ASP A 483 6.01 -5.92 -14.36
N PRO A 484 4.74 -6.34 -14.26
CA PRO A 484 3.75 -5.67 -13.41
C PRO A 484 4.22 -5.53 -11.96
N SER A 485 4.10 -4.32 -11.39
CA SER A 485 4.49 -4.04 -10.00
C SER A 485 3.29 -3.88 -9.05
N GLY A 486 2.06 -3.69 -9.58
CA GLY A 486 0.83 -3.63 -8.78
C GLY A 486 0.42 -5.02 -8.27
N PHE A 487 0.15 -5.13 -6.96
CA PHE A 487 -0.30 -6.36 -6.28
C PHE A 487 -0.95 -6.03 -4.94
N GLY A 488 -1.49 -7.03 -4.25
CA GLY A 488 -2.17 -6.88 -2.97
C GLY A 488 -3.61 -6.39 -3.15
N HIS A 489 -4.13 -5.59 -2.24
CA HIS A 489 -5.54 -5.19 -2.23
C HIS A 489 -5.93 -4.22 -3.36
N ASN A 490 -4.99 -3.45 -3.92
CA ASN A 490 -5.27 -2.65 -5.13
C ASN A 490 -5.64 -3.55 -6.33
N ASN A 491 -5.16 -4.79 -6.33
CA ASN A 491 -5.51 -5.83 -7.32
C ASN A 491 -6.76 -6.63 -6.93
N ALA A 492 -7.44 -6.35 -5.79
CA ALA A 492 -8.67 -7.05 -5.39
C ALA A 492 -9.78 -6.92 -6.44
N ALA A 493 -10.65 -7.92 -6.52
CA ALA A 493 -11.73 -7.91 -7.53
C ALA A 493 -12.72 -6.76 -7.31
N GLY A 494 -13.01 -6.43 -6.05
CA GLY A 494 -13.93 -5.37 -5.64
C GLY A 494 -13.32 -3.97 -5.57
N ALA A 495 -11.99 -3.85 -5.62
CA ALA A 495 -11.32 -2.56 -5.61
C ALA A 495 -11.22 -1.95 -7.02
N GLU A 496 -11.07 -0.64 -7.10
CA GLU A 496 -10.66 0.10 -8.29
C GLU A 496 -9.25 0.64 -8.08
N GLY A 497 -8.24 -0.02 -8.65
CA GLY A 497 -6.85 0.46 -8.64
C GLY A 497 -6.72 1.71 -9.52
N VAL A 498 -6.06 2.76 -9.02
CA VAL A 498 -5.95 4.06 -9.68
C VAL A 498 -4.49 4.39 -9.98
N GLY A 499 -4.17 4.61 -11.25
CA GLY A 499 -2.88 5.14 -11.72
C GLY A 499 -2.82 6.67 -11.60
N ALA A 500 -1.65 7.27 -11.80
CA ALA A 500 -1.40 8.70 -11.62
C ALA A 500 -0.92 9.39 -12.90
N ALA A 501 -1.45 10.59 -13.17
CA ALA A 501 -1.00 11.48 -14.24
C ALA A 501 -0.94 12.93 -13.73
N ALA A 502 0.21 13.59 -13.88
CA ALA A 502 0.38 14.93 -13.36
C ALA A 502 -0.63 15.92 -13.98
N PHE A 503 -1.29 16.71 -13.14
CA PHE A 503 -2.35 17.64 -13.55
C PHE A 503 -1.92 18.56 -14.69
N TYR A 504 -0.68 19.03 -14.67
CA TYR A 504 -0.13 19.94 -15.67
C TYR A 504 0.07 19.29 -17.06
N PHE A 505 0.00 17.96 -17.16
CA PHE A 505 0.01 17.22 -18.44
C PHE A 505 -1.40 16.87 -18.95
N THR A 506 -2.44 17.35 -18.28
CA THR A 506 -3.82 17.12 -18.74
C THR A 506 -4.25 18.15 -19.79
N GLU A 507 -5.26 17.80 -20.59
CA GLU A 507 -5.78 18.66 -21.67
C GLU A 507 -6.23 20.04 -21.16
N GLU A 508 -6.80 20.10 -19.96
CA GLU A 508 -7.34 21.32 -19.35
C GLU A 508 -6.28 22.37 -18.99
N PHE A 509 -5.01 21.94 -18.90
CA PHE A 509 -3.85 22.80 -18.60
C PHE A 509 -2.94 23.04 -19.79
N ILE A 510 -3.29 22.57 -21.01
CA ILE A 510 -2.51 22.84 -22.21
C ILE A 510 -2.53 24.35 -22.51
N GLY A 511 -1.31 24.95 -22.48
CA GLY A 511 -1.13 26.40 -22.74
C GLY A 511 -1.49 27.29 -21.55
N ASP A 512 -1.74 26.74 -20.36
CA ASP A 512 -1.93 27.51 -19.14
C ASP A 512 -0.58 28.10 -18.68
N PRO A 513 -0.47 29.42 -18.48
CA PRO A 513 0.80 30.05 -18.07
C PRO A 513 1.32 29.56 -16.72
N SER A 514 0.46 29.17 -15.77
CA SER A 514 0.84 28.66 -14.45
C SER A 514 1.59 27.34 -14.51
N THR A 515 1.48 26.59 -15.59
CA THR A 515 2.12 25.26 -15.76
C THR A 515 3.25 25.25 -16.79
N LEU A 516 3.56 26.38 -17.44
CA LEU A 516 4.56 26.42 -18.51
C LEU A 516 5.95 25.98 -18.07
N GLN A 517 6.36 26.32 -16.84
CA GLN A 517 7.65 25.93 -16.32
C GLN A 517 7.71 24.42 -16.05
N LEU A 518 6.66 23.84 -15.47
CA LEU A 518 6.54 22.40 -15.25
C LEU A 518 6.66 21.61 -16.55
N ARG A 519 5.92 22.03 -17.56
CA ARG A 519 5.92 21.37 -18.88
C ARG A 519 7.26 21.50 -19.57
N ALA A 520 7.89 22.66 -19.50
CA ALA A 520 9.22 22.88 -20.06
C ALA A 520 10.30 22.04 -19.38
N LEU A 521 10.22 21.86 -18.05
CA LEU A 521 11.13 21.01 -17.29
C LEU A 521 10.96 19.52 -17.64
N ALA A 522 9.73 19.10 -17.86
CA ALA A 522 9.41 17.73 -18.25
C ALA A 522 9.64 17.44 -19.75
N GLY A 523 10.10 18.42 -20.54
CA GLY A 523 10.35 18.26 -21.98
C GLY A 523 9.10 18.35 -22.85
N GLU A 524 7.98 18.83 -22.33
CA GLU A 524 6.69 19.05 -23.02
C GLU A 524 6.24 17.85 -23.90
N PRO A 525 6.09 16.63 -23.37
CA PRO A 525 5.52 15.58 -24.19
C PRO A 525 4.10 15.99 -24.60
N GLU A 526 3.79 15.88 -25.88
CA GLU A 526 2.43 16.08 -26.38
C GLU A 526 1.57 14.88 -25.99
N CYS A 527 1.01 14.91 -24.78
CA CYS A 527 0.06 13.90 -24.31
C CYS A 527 -1.35 14.47 -24.35
N VAL A 528 -2.25 13.77 -24.98
CA VAL A 528 -3.69 14.05 -24.96
C VAL A 528 -4.39 12.72 -24.76
N PRO A 529 -5.20 12.56 -23.73
CA PRO A 529 -5.72 13.58 -22.76
C PRO A 529 -4.74 13.93 -21.64
N ALA A 530 -3.80 13.03 -21.29
CA ALA A 530 -2.81 13.20 -20.25
C ALA A 530 -1.60 12.26 -20.49
N CYS A 531 -0.47 12.53 -19.83
CA CYS A 531 0.65 11.59 -19.74
C CYS A 531 0.59 10.85 -18.40
N LEU A 532 0.73 9.54 -18.41
CA LEU A 532 0.95 8.76 -17.20
C LEU A 532 2.29 9.13 -16.56
N ASN A 533 2.35 9.26 -15.25
CA ASN A 533 3.61 9.46 -14.53
C ASN A 533 4.51 8.22 -14.63
N ASP A 534 5.82 8.45 -14.68
CA ASP A 534 6.82 7.39 -14.87
C ASP A 534 6.86 6.39 -13.70
N PHE A 535 6.51 6.81 -12.50
CA PHE A 535 6.44 5.95 -11.31
C PHE A 535 5.14 5.14 -11.21
N SER A 536 4.07 5.49 -11.93
CA SER A 536 2.76 4.83 -11.78
C SER A 536 2.87 3.32 -12.04
N SER A 537 2.49 2.50 -11.06
CA SER A 537 2.64 1.05 -11.14
C SER A 537 1.76 0.42 -12.20
N ALA A 538 2.35 -0.51 -12.98
CA ALA A 538 1.60 -1.33 -13.91
C ALA A 538 0.91 -2.50 -13.21
N GLY A 539 -0.31 -2.83 -13.65
CA GLY A 539 -1.07 -4.00 -13.22
C GLY A 539 -0.80 -5.21 -14.10
N GLY A 540 -1.56 -6.28 -13.84
CA GLY A 540 -1.45 -7.55 -14.60
C GLY A 540 -0.87 -8.72 -13.80
N THR A 541 -0.52 -8.53 -12.54
CA THR A 541 -0.14 -9.63 -11.64
C THR A 541 -1.28 -10.63 -11.52
N PRO A 542 -1.06 -11.92 -11.85
CA PRO A 542 -2.12 -12.90 -11.87
C PRO A 542 -2.48 -13.41 -10.47
N ILE A 543 -3.76 -13.62 -10.20
CA ILE A 543 -4.21 -14.38 -9.03
C ILE A 543 -4.23 -15.86 -9.42
N LEU A 544 -3.56 -16.69 -8.63
CA LEU A 544 -3.34 -18.12 -8.87
C LEU A 544 -4.08 -19.00 -7.88
N PHE A 545 -4.45 -18.47 -6.72
CA PHE A 545 -5.13 -19.19 -5.65
C PHE A 545 -6.42 -18.46 -5.26
N ASP A 546 -7.42 -19.22 -4.85
CA ASP A 546 -8.59 -18.64 -4.17
C ASP A 546 -8.28 -18.36 -2.68
N THR A 547 -9.23 -17.75 -1.99
CA THR A 547 -9.08 -17.39 -0.57
C THR A 547 -9.00 -18.60 0.37
N ASP A 548 -9.35 -19.79 -0.07
CA ASP A 548 -9.21 -21.05 0.69
C ASP A 548 -7.80 -21.67 0.49
N GLY A 549 -6.96 -21.12 -0.41
CA GLY A 549 -5.63 -21.60 -0.78
C GLY A 549 -5.65 -22.67 -1.88
N ASP A 550 -6.80 -22.93 -2.48
CA ASP A 550 -6.92 -23.86 -3.60
C ASP A 550 -6.47 -23.19 -4.90
N ARG A 551 -5.56 -23.86 -5.64
CA ARG A 551 -5.07 -23.33 -6.92
C ARG A 551 -6.19 -23.23 -7.95
N LEU A 552 -6.32 -22.05 -8.56
CA LEU A 552 -7.27 -21.79 -9.63
C LEU A 552 -6.94 -22.64 -10.87
N ARG A 553 -7.96 -23.10 -11.57
CA ARG A 553 -7.78 -23.87 -12.82
C ARG A 553 -7.13 -23.08 -13.95
N ARG A 554 -7.23 -21.78 -13.92
CA ARG A 554 -6.60 -20.79 -14.81
C ARG A 554 -6.27 -19.58 -13.99
N PRO A 555 -5.12 -18.96 -14.20
CA PRO A 555 -4.81 -17.67 -13.63
C PRO A 555 -5.92 -16.66 -13.92
N GLU A 556 -6.24 -15.83 -12.93
CA GLU A 556 -7.14 -14.69 -13.08
C GLU A 556 -6.32 -13.43 -13.19
N VAL A 557 -6.28 -12.82 -14.37
CA VAL A 557 -5.64 -11.51 -14.57
C VAL A 557 -6.73 -10.45 -14.55
N ARG A 558 -6.65 -9.56 -13.58
CA ARG A 558 -7.61 -8.48 -13.38
C ARG A 558 -7.17 -7.24 -14.16
N LEU A 559 -8.16 -6.48 -14.63
CA LEU A 559 -7.92 -5.25 -15.39
C LEU A 559 -7.60 -4.11 -14.40
N LYS A 560 -6.34 -4.01 -13.98
CA LYS A 560 -5.80 -3.02 -13.06
C LYS A 560 -4.54 -2.35 -13.66
N PRO A 561 -4.29 -1.07 -13.35
CA PRO A 561 -5.27 -0.16 -12.75
C PRO A 561 -6.54 -0.14 -13.59
N GLY A 562 -7.69 0.28 -13.01
CA GLY A 562 -8.88 0.45 -13.81
C GLY A 562 -8.95 1.82 -14.48
N LEU A 563 -8.36 2.83 -13.84
CA LEU A 563 -8.40 4.23 -14.24
C LEU A 563 -7.11 4.94 -13.87
N THR A 564 -6.89 6.11 -14.44
CA THR A 564 -5.85 7.06 -14.06
C THR A 564 -6.50 8.37 -13.60
N GLY A 565 -6.09 8.86 -12.42
CA GLY A 565 -6.49 10.15 -11.85
C GLY A 565 -5.38 11.18 -11.87
N PRO A 566 -5.68 12.47 -11.58
CA PRO A 566 -4.67 13.52 -11.49
C PRO A 566 -3.86 13.41 -10.20
N ASP A 567 -2.58 13.79 -10.29
CA ASP A 567 -1.68 14.00 -9.17
C ASP A 567 -0.81 15.26 -9.34
N GLY A 568 0.15 15.48 -8.46
CA GLY A 568 0.97 16.70 -8.47
C GLY A 568 0.17 17.95 -8.07
N THR A 569 -0.98 17.77 -7.47
CA THR A 569 -1.95 18.83 -7.13
C THR A 569 -1.69 19.41 -5.75
N ASN A 570 -2.23 20.58 -5.43
CA ASN A 570 -1.97 21.30 -4.20
C ASN A 570 -2.83 20.86 -3.01
N THR A 571 -2.29 20.93 -1.77
CA THR A 571 -2.98 20.89 -0.45
C THR A 571 -2.36 21.92 0.51
N THR A 572 -2.77 22.14 1.77
CA THR A 572 -2.26 23.26 2.59
C THR A 572 -0.91 23.05 3.29
N PHE A 573 -0.41 21.83 3.45
CA PHE A 573 0.74 21.59 4.34
C PHE A 573 1.67 20.47 3.91
N PHE A 574 1.22 19.58 3.04
CA PHE A 574 1.82 18.27 2.89
C PHE A 574 3.00 18.28 1.90
N THR A 575 4.21 17.96 2.33
CA THR A 575 5.55 17.96 1.71
C THR A 575 6.16 19.31 1.30
N ASN A 576 6.66 19.38 0.06
CA ASN A 576 7.47 20.48 -0.40
C ASN A 576 6.81 21.14 -1.59
N ASP A 577 6.69 22.45 -1.53
CA ASP A 577 6.54 23.24 -2.73
C ASP A 577 7.69 22.91 -3.70
N THR A 578 7.36 22.45 -4.88
CA THR A 578 8.34 22.03 -5.87
C THR A 578 8.92 23.19 -6.67
N SER A 579 8.50 24.43 -6.46
CA SER A 579 8.83 25.65 -7.23
C SER A 579 8.53 25.48 -8.73
N ARG A 580 7.48 24.78 -9.06
CA ARG A 580 7.22 24.36 -10.44
C ARG A 580 5.95 24.95 -11.02
N ASP A 581 5.02 25.33 -10.21
CA ASP A 581 3.78 26.06 -10.55
C ASP A 581 3.84 27.49 -10.01
N ASP A 582 2.93 28.31 -10.46
CA ASP A 582 2.75 29.71 -10.11
C ASP A 582 1.30 29.86 -9.68
N ASP A 583 1.06 29.63 -8.39
CA ASP A 583 -0.28 29.50 -7.84
C ASP A 583 -0.95 30.87 -7.67
N ASP A 584 -0.19 31.93 -7.43
CA ASP A 584 -0.72 33.28 -7.26
C ASP A 584 -0.72 34.12 -8.55
N GLY A 585 -0.09 33.63 -9.61
CA GLY A 585 -0.10 34.22 -10.94
C GLY A 585 0.83 35.41 -11.10
N ASP A 586 1.83 35.57 -10.24
CA ASP A 586 2.75 36.71 -10.28
C ASP A 586 3.98 36.49 -11.19
N GLY A 587 4.17 35.24 -11.65
CA GLY A 587 5.24 34.83 -12.57
C GLY A 587 6.56 34.48 -11.85
N VAL A 588 6.54 34.27 -10.54
CA VAL A 588 7.65 33.81 -9.72
C VAL A 588 7.37 32.36 -9.31
N PHE A 589 8.37 31.50 -9.44
CA PHE A 589 8.29 30.06 -9.16
C PHE A 589 9.34 29.72 -8.10
N ALA A 590 9.25 30.29 -6.92
CA ALA A 590 10.27 30.12 -5.89
C ALA A 590 9.74 29.33 -4.70
N THR A 591 10.44 28.26 -4.32
CA THR A 591 10.12 27.47 -3.13
C THR A 591 10.01 28.37 -1.90
N GLY A 592 8.86 28.28 -1.22
CA GLY A 592 8.60 29.03 0.01
C GLY A 592 8.21 30.48 -0.19
N GLU A 593 7.78 30.86 -1.38
CA GLU A 593 7.17 32.16 -1.64
C GLU A 593 5.76 32.23 -1.05
N PRO A 594 5.35 33.39 -0.51
CA PRO A 594 3.97 33.54 -0.04
C PRO A 594 2.97 33.45 -1.20
N GLY A 595 2.05 32.51 -1.15
CA GLY A 595 1.05 32.29 -2.19
C GLY A 595 1.30 31.03 -2.99
N GLU A 596 2.49 30.46 -2.89
CA GLU A 596 2.83 29.16 -3.46
C GLU A 596 2.54 28.02 -2.48
N PHE A 597 2.13 26.89 -2.99
CA PHE A 597 1.74 25.74 -2.21
C PHE A 597 2.49 24.48 -2.67
N PRO A 598 2.84 23.57 -1.75
CA PRO A 598 3.47 22.30 -2.10
C PRO A 598 2.55 21.36 -2.88
N ASN A 599 3.09 20.42 -3.66
CA ASN A 599 2.37 19.56 -4.61
C ASN A 599 2.25 18.09 -4.21
N PHE A 600 1.08 17.44 -4.30
CA PHE A 600 0.83 16.01 -4.00
C PHE A 600 1.03 15.10 -5.21
N PHE A 601 2.19 14.51 -5.33
CA PHE A 601 2.47 13.48 -6.34
C PHE A 601 2.17 12.09 -5.79
N GLY A 602 1.83 11.19 -6.67
CA GLY A 602 1.63 9.78 -6.36
C GLY A 602 0.25 9.27 -6.76
N THR A 603 0.14 7.96 -6.88
CA THR A 603 -1.15 7.28 -6.97
C THR A 603 -2.02 7.51 -5.73
N SER A 604 -1.37 7.87 -4.62
CA SER A 604 -1.99 8.33 -3.36
C SER A 604 -2.83 9.58 -3.52
N ALA A 605 -2.43 10.53 -4.39
CA ALA A 605 -3.23 11.70 -4.74
C ALA A 605 -4.33 11.34 -5.77
N ALA A 606 -4.03 10.45 -6.69
CA ALA A 606 -4.96 10.09 -7.77
C ALA A 606 -6.19 9.30 -7.26
N ALA A 607 -6.02 8.41 -6.29
CA ALA A 607 -7.09 7.59 -5.75
C ALA A 607 -8.20 8.41 -5.05
N PRO A 608 -7.91 9.38 -4.15
CA PRO A 608 -8.94 10.21 -3.53
C PRO A 608 -9.72 11.06 -4.54
N HIS A 609 -9.08 11.54 -5.61
CA HIS A 609 -9.75 12.21 -6.70
C HIS A 609 -10.78 11.30 -7.39
N ALA A 610 -10.40 10.05 -7.68
CA ALA A 610 -11.31 9.08 -8.29
C ALA A 610 -12.48 8.72 -7.37
N ALA A 611 -12.22 8.55 -6.08
CA ALA A 611 -13.25 8.28 -5.07
C ALA A 611 -14.25 9.44 -4.94
N ALA A 612 -13.78 10.69 -4.98
CA ALA A 612 -14.62 11.86 -4.94
C ALA A 612 -15.53 11.97 -6.19
N VAL A 613 -15.02 11.61 -7.39
CA VAL A 613 -15.85 11.51 -8.60
C VAL A 613 -16.96 10.45 -8.43
N ALA A 614 -16.66 9.31 -7.82
CA ALA A 614 -17.67 8.30 -7.52
C ALA A 614 -18.76 8.84 -6.57
N ALA A 615 -18.37 9.64 -5.58
CA ALA A 615 -19.31 10.30 -4.68
C ALA A 615 -20.23 11.27 -5.48
N LEU A 616 -19.70 12.09 -6.39
CA LEU A 616 -20.53 12.93 -7.26
C LEU A 616 -21.52 12.12 -8.13
N MET A 617 -21.11 10.91 -8.58
CA MET A 617 -22.00 10.01 -9.31
C MET A 617 -23.13 9.49 -8.42
N ILE A 618 -22.82 9.10 -7.17
CA ILE A 618 -23.83 8.65 -6.20
C ILE A 618 -24.77 9.81 -5.82
N ASP A 619 -24.25 11.04 -5.65
CA ASP A 619 -25.06 12.24 -5.43
C ASP A 619 -26.06 12.46 -6.58
N SER A 620 -25.60 12.31 -7.83
CA SER A 620 -26.48 12.37 -8.98
C SER A 620 -27.61 11.33 -8.93
N GLU A 621 -27.38 10.15 -8.36
CA GLU A 621 -28.41 9.13 -8.13
C GLU A 621 -29.38 9.54 -7.02
N ASN A 622 -28.85 10.03 -5.90
CA ASN A 622 -29.61 10.45 -4.73
C ASN A 622 -30.49 11.67 -5.03
N SER A 623 -30.03 12.62 -5.84
CA SER A 623 -30.79 13.80 -6.25
C SER A 623 -32.13 13.46 -6.93
N GLN A 624 -32.28 12.23 -7.45
CA GLN A 624 -33.49 11.73 -8.07
C GLN A 624 -34.44 11.01 -7.11
N ILE A 625 -34.01 10.77 -5.86
CA ILE A 625 -34.89 10.23 -4.82
C ILE A 625 -36.04 11.24 -4.57
N VAL A 626 -35.68 12.50 -4.46
CA VAL A 626 -36.64 13.58 -4.27
C VAL A 626 -36.84 14.36 -5.59
N ARG A 627 -38.07 14.49 -6.05
CA ARG A 627 -38.39 15.28 -7.25
C ARG A 627 -39.43 16.33 -6.93
N THR A 628 -39.11 17.59 -7.23
CA THR A 628 -40.04 18.68 -7.17
C THR A 628 -40.57 18.97 -8.58
N ALA A 629 -41.87 18.86 -8.75
CA ALA A 629 -42.54 19.21 -10.02
C ALA A 629 -42.66 20.72 -10.20
N HIS A 630 -42.87 21.18 -11.43
CA HIS A 630 -43.03 22.63 -11.74
C HIS A 630 -44.11 23.33 -10.94
N ASN A 631 -45.09 22.60 -10.42
CA ASN A 631 -46.16 23.11 -9.55
C ASN A 631 -45.80 23.10 -8.06
N GLY A 632 -44.55 22.80 -7.71
CA GLY A 632 -44.08 22.71 -6.33
C GLY A 632 -44.40 21.40 -5.60
N ALA A 633 -45.04 20.43 -6.27
CA ALA A 633 -45.33 19.13 -5.65
C ALA A 633 -44.03 18.31 -5.50
N VAL A 634 -43.74 17.85 -4.26
CA VAL A 634 -42.61 16.99 -3.94
C VAL A 634 -43.04 15.52 -4.00
N SER A 635 -42.23 14.68 -4.59
CA SER A 635 -42.43 13.23 -4.61
C SER A 635 -41.13 12.50 -4.31
N PHE A 636 -41.25 11.36 -3.62
CA PHE A 636 -40.11 10.50 -3.26
C PHE A 636 -40.10 9.25 -4.12
N ARG A 637 -38.90 8.77 -4.50
CA ARG A 637 -38.72 7.47 -5.10
C ARG A 637 -38.45 6.46 -3.99
N MET A 638 -39.18 5.36 -3.97
CA MET A 638 -39.07 4.31 -2.98
C MET A 638 -39.03 2.95 -3.63
N CYS A 639 -38.28 2.04 -3.05
CA CYS A 639 -38.25 0.63 -3.41
C CYS A 639 -39.14 -0.18 -2.46
N MET A 640 -40.14 -0.85 -2.99
CA MET A 640 -40.90 -1.86 -2.27
C MET A 640 -40.33 -3.25 -2.60
N PRO A 641 -39.57 -3.88 -1.69
CA PRO A 641 -39.03 -5.22 -1.90
C PRO A 641 -40.17 -6.24 -2.12
N ARG A 642 -39.96 -7.20 -3.02
CA ARG A 642 -40.89 -8.33 -3.17
C ARG A 642 -40.58 -9.39 -2.15
N GLU A 643 -41.54 -9.75 -1.30
CA GLU A 643 -41.43 -10.92 -0.44
C GLU A 643 -41.10 -12.18 -1.27
N LYS A 644 -40.07 -12.92 -0.87
CA LYS A 644 -39.83 -14.28 -1.39
C LYS A 644 -40.99 -15.17 -0.96
N ARG A 645 -42.02 -15.35 -1.80
CA ARG A 645 -43.04 -16.39 -1.57
C ARG A 645 -42.33 -17.76 -1.62
N GLY A 646 -42.15 -18.32 -0.44
CA GLY A 646 -41.59 -19.66 -0.26
C GLY A 646 -42.44 -20.73 -0.96
N ARG A 647 -41.96 -21.28 -2.06
CA ARG A 647 -42.29 -22.63 -2.49
C ARG A 647 -41.07 -23.48 -2.25
N GLY A 648 -41.20 -24.37 -1.25
CA GLY A 648 -40.16 -25.36 -0.98
C GLY A 648 -39.84 -26.17 -2.20
N HIS A 649 -38.60 -26.18 -2.59
CA HIS A 649 -37.99 -27.25 -3.36
C HIS A 649 -36.52 -27.43 -2.95
N ARG A 650 -36.26 -28.65 -2.54
CA ARG A 650 -35.02 -29.42 -2.39
C ARG A 650 -33.74 -28.71 -2.79
N TRP A 651 -32.84 -28.61 -1.82
CA TRP A 651 -31.44 -28.29 -1.93
C TRP A 651 -30.72 -29.20 -2.93
N TRP A 652 -30.25 -28.60 -4.02
CA TRP A 652 -29.10 -29.08 -4.76
C TRP A 652 -28.05 -27.97 -4.69
N PHE A 653 -26.92 -28.31 -4.09
CA PHE A 653 -25.75 -27.46 -4.04
C PHE A 653 -25.26 -27.21 -5.47
N HIS A 654 -25.54 -26.05 -6.01
CA HIS A 654 -24.79 -25.46 -7.11
C HIS A 654 -24.12 -24.17 -6.61
N LYS A 655 -22.80 -24.12 -6.89
CA LYS A 655 -21.84 -23.06 -6.63
C LYS A 655 -22.49 -21.70 -6.44
N LYS A 656 -22.07 -21.06 -5.35
CA LYS A 656 -22.34 -19.67 -5.01
C LYS A 656 -22.14 -18.78 -6.26
N ASP A 657 -23.19 -18.15 -6.72
CA ASP A 657 -23.14 -16.92 -7.47
C ASP A 657 -22.84 -15.84 -6.44
N PRO A 658 -21.69 -15.17 -6.46
CA PRO A 658 -21.30 -14.21 -5.43
C PRO A 658 -22.07 -12.89 -5.51
N ARG A 659 -23.04 -12.77 -6.41
CA ARG A 659 -23.83 -11.56 -6.55
C ARG A 659 -24.82 -11.41 -5.39
N PRO A 660 -24.83 -10.28 -4.66
CA PRO A 660 -25.88 -10.01 -3.70
C PRO A 660 -27.23 -10.13 -4.39
N ASP A 661 -28.17 -10.74 -3.70
CA ASP A 661 -29.57 -10.83 -4.19
C ASP A 661 -30.04 -9.40 -4.50
N ARG A 662 -30.13 -9.04 -5.77
CA ARG A 662 -30.79 -7.80 -6.22
C ARG A 662 -32.09 -7.66 -5.46
N ILE A 663 -32.34 -6.53 -4.86
CA ILE A 663 -33.63 -6.25 -4.23
C ILE A 663 -34.67 -6.28 -5.34
N ARG A 664 -35.23 -7.45 -5.61
CA ARG A 664 -36.34 -7.57 -6.55
C ARG A 664 -37.52 -6.87 -5.93
N GLY A 665 -37.76 -5.68 -6.42
CA GLY A 665 -38.80 -4.82 -5.92
C GLY A 665 -39.55 -4.10 -7.02
N ARG A 666 -40.39 -3.19 -6.62
CA ARG A 666 -41.10 -2.28 -7.49
C ARG A 666 -40.79 -0.85 -7.05
N ASP A 667 -40.28 -0.05 -7.96
CA ASP A 667 -40.10 1.37 -7.77
C ASP A 667 -41.48 2.06 -7.66
N LEU A 668 -41.60 2.87 -6.64
CA LEU A 668 -42.79 3.70 -6.40
C LEU A 668 -42.34 5.16 -6.38
N ARG A 669 -43.22 6.04 -6.88
CA ARG A 669 -43.14 7.48 -6.64
C ARG A 669 -44.30 7.87 -5.78
N VAL A 670 -44.02 8.45 -4.62
CA VAL A 670 -44.99 8.71 -3.56
C VAL A 670 -44.89 10.15 -3.07
N SER A 671 -45.96 10.65 -2.48
CA SER A 671 -45.98 11.95 -1.81
C SER A 671 -45.21 11.86 -0.46
N PRO A 672 -44.80 13.00 0.12
CA PRO A 672 -44.17 13.03 1.43
C PRO A 672 -45.00 12.34 2.52
N ASP A 673 -46.33 12.44 2.44
CA ASP A 673 -47.23 11.89 3.45
C ASP A 673 -47.29 10.35 3.44
N GLU A 674 -46.95 9.73 2.32
CA GLU A 674 -46.97 8.26 2.16
C GLU A 674 -45.63 7.60 2.55
N VAL A 675 -44.56 8.39 2.74
CA VAL A 675 -43.18 7.85 2.95
C VAL A 675 -43.14 7.06 4.26
N ALA A 676 -43.64 7.59 5.36
CA ALA A 676 -43.58 6.96 6.68
C ALA A 676 -44.31 5.61 6.70
N ASP A 677 -45.53 5.59 6.17
CA ASP A 677 -46.35 4.38 6.13
C ASP A 677 -45.69 3.27 5.29
N LEU A 678 -45.06 3.65 4.17
CA LEU A 678 -44.38 2.70 3.31
C LEU A 678 -43.04 2.19 3.92
N VAL A 679 -42.33 3.00 4.69
CA VAL A 679 -41.14 2.56 5.45
C VAL A 679 -41.56 1.54 6.51
N ASP A 680 -42.67 1.77 7.20
CA ASP A 680 -43.23 0.80 8.18
C ASP A 680 -43.68 -0.50 7.49
N GLU A 681 -44.07 -0.45 6.22
CA GLU A 681 -44.36 -1.61 5.36
C GLU A 681 -43.09 -2.31 4.80
N GLY A 682 -41.92 -1.79 5.11
CA GLY A 682 -40.62 -2.34 4.66
C GLY A 682 -40.14 -1.82 3.32
N ALA A 683 -40.68 -0.68 2.86
CA ALA A 683 -40.11 0.01 1.69
C ALA A 683 -38.82 0.73 2.07
N LEU A 684 -37.88 0.75 1.11
CA LEU A 684 -36.62 1.48 1.22
C LEU A 684 -36.71 2.80 0.47
N LEU A 685 -36.10 3.85 1.00
CA LEU A 685 -35.97 5.12 0.30
C LEU A 685 -34.96 4.95 -0.85
N GLY A 686 -35.31 5.43 -2.05
CA GLY A 686 -34.49 5.30 -3.23
C GLY A 686 -34.95 4.22 -4.23
N PRO A 687 -34.20 3.99 -5.31
CA PRO A 687 -34.52 2.97 -6.30
C PRO A 687 -34.30 1.56 -5.76
N CYS A 688 -35.03 0.58 -6.30
CA CYS A 688 -34.81 -0.84 -6.03
C CYS A 688 -33.48 -1.33 -6.60
N ASP A 689 -33.00 -0.70 -7.64
CA ASP A 689 -31.72 -0.95 -8.27
C ASP A 689 -30.80 0.24 -7.92
N ARG A 690 -30.17 0.23 -6.74
CA ARG A 690 -29.04 1.13 -6.46
C ARG A 690 -27.87 0.73 -7.35
N SER A 691 -27.06 1.69 -7.72
CA SER A 691 -25.87 1.40 -8.51
C SER A 691 -24.90 0.58 -7.66
N GLU A 692 -24.62 -0.63 -8.12
CA GLU A 692 -23.56 -1.47 -7.55
C GLU A 692 -22.20 -0.82 -7.87
N PRO A 693 -21.15 -0.99 -7.05
CA PRO A 693 -19.79 -0.49 -7.31
C PRO A 693 -19.30 -0.78 -8.73
N GLU A 694 -19.51 -1.99 -9.23
CA GLU A 694 -19.16 -2.37 -10.62
C GLU A 694 -19.82 -1.48 -11.69
N ASN A 695 -21.01 -0.93 -11.44
CA ASN A 695 -21.65 -0.03 -12.39
C ASN A 695 -20.98 1.34 -12.39
N ILE A 696 -20.54 1.83 -11.23
CA ILE A 696 -19.79 3.08 -11.08
C ILE A 696 -18.46 2.94 -11.79
N TYR A 697 -17.68 1.90 -11.46
CA TYR A 697 -16.40 1.61 -12.12
C TYR A 697 -16.56 1.49 -13.64
N TRP A 698 -17.55 0.70 -14.09
CA TRP A 698 -17.77 0.51 -15.51
C TRP A 698 -18.11 1.81 -16.24
N VAL A 699 -18.92 2.70 -15.66
CA VAL A 699 -19.26 4.00 -16.28
C VAL A 699 -18.04 4.90 -16.33
N MET A 700 -17.25 4.97 -15.26
CA MET A 700 -15.99 5.74 -15.23
C MET A 700 -15.03 5.21 -16.31
N ARG A 701 -14.75 3.92 -16.32
CA ARG A 701 -13.90 3.23 -17.32
C ARG A 701 -14.39 3.44 -18.76
N ALA A 702 -15.71 3.39 -18.97
CA ALA A 702 -16.29 3.54 -20.30
C ALA A 702 -16.40 5.00 -20.78
N THR A 703 -16.01 5.96 -19.97
CA THR A 703 -15.94 7.40 -20.29
C THR A 703 -14.54 7.98 -20.08
N ALA A 704 -13.66 7.22 -19.46
CA ALA A 704 -12.26 7.57 -19.36
C ALA A 704 -11.67 7.85 -20.75
N GLN A 705 -10.77 8.78 -20.81
CA GLN A 705 -10.06 9.17 -22.01
C GLN A 705 -8.79 8.33 -22.15
N ASP A 706 -8.74 7.53 -23.20
CA ASP A 706 -7.65 6.60 -23.48
C ASP A 706 -6.29 7.32 -23.53
N MET A 707 -5.30 6.79 -22.83
CA MET A 707 -3.95 7.34 -22.72
C MET A 707 -2.98 6.45 -23.50
N SER A 708 -1.97 7.03 -24.12
CA SER A 708 -1.04 6.28 -24.95
C SER A 708 0.44 6.54 -24.63
N VAL A 709 0.75 7.40 -23.67
CA VAL A 709 2.10 7.88 -23.42
C VAL A 709 2.40 8.01 -21.94
N ARG A 710 3.59 7.55 -21.54
CA ARG A 710 4.19 7.77 -20.22
C ARG A 710 5.19 8.93 -20.30
N ALA A 711 5.12 9.91 -19.40
CA ALA A 711 6.07 11.01 -19.31
C ALA A 711 7.33 10.59 -18.57
N SER A 712 8.47 11.15 -18.98
CA SER A 712 9.74 11.01 -18.28
C SER A 712 9.95 12.16 -17.30
N ASN A 713 10.26 11.84 -16.03
CA ASN A 713 10.64 12.85 -15.03
C ASN A 713 12.06 13.40 -15.32
N GLY A 714 12.15 14.37 -16.20
CA GLY A 714 13.33 15.23 -16.33
C GLY A 714 14.28 14.97 -17.50
N THR A 715 14.04 13.98 -18.38
CA THR A 715 14.88 13.77 -19.58
C THR A 715 14.22 14.24 -20.88
N GLY A 716 12.91 14.54 -20.85
CA GLY A 716 12.18 14.97 -22.06
C GLY A 716 11.99 13.88 -23.12
N GLU A 717 12.31 12.64 -22.80
CA GLU A 717 12.07 11.50 -23.69
C GLU A 717 10.72 10.85 -23.38
N THR A 718 9.94 10.58 -24.41
CA THR A 718 8.74 9.74 -24.33
C THR A 718 9.19 8.30 -24.09
N ILE A 719 8.98 7.75 -22.89
CA ILE A 719 9.58 6.48 -22.51
C ILE A 719 8.82 5.29 -23.11
N GLN A 720 7.51 5.38 -23.30
CA GLN A 720 6.75 4.23 -23.77
C GLN A 720 5.43 4.62 -24.44
N VAL A 721 5.15 3.99 -25.57
CA VAL A 721 3.80 3.92 -26.17
C VAL A 721 3.19 2.60 -25.71
N PHE A 722 2.03 2.67 -25.09
CA PHE A 722 1.35 1.48 -24.58
C PHE A 722 0.75 0.64 -25.70
N ASP A 723 0.91 -0.68 -25.62
CA ASP A 723 0.23 -1.62 -26.49
C ASP A 723 -1.14 -1.99 -25.88
N GLU A 724 -2.22 -1.90 -26.66
CA GLU A 724 -3.54 -2.37 -26.26
C GLU A 724 -3.53 -3.89 -26.05
N LEU A 725 -3.35 -4.36 -24.82
CA LEU A 725 -3.28 -5.78 -24.46
C LEU A 725 -4.62 -6.36 -23.97
N GLY A 726 -5.67 -5.52 -23.94
CA GLY A 726 -6.96 -5.85 -23.34
C GLY A 726 -8.19 -5.51 -24.20
N PRO A 727 -9.33 -5.26 -23.56
CA PRO A 727 -10.47 -4.65 -24.20
C PRO A 727 -10.08 -3.31 -24.82
N ARG A 728 -10.74 -2.89 -25.89
CA ARG A 728 -10.44 -1.62 -26.56
C ARG A 728 -10.37 -0.46 -25.57
N GLY A 729 -9.26 0.28 -25.57
CA GLY A 729 -8.96 1.38 -24.66
C GLY A 729 -8.51 0.92 -23.27
N PHE A 730 -7.99 -0.31 -23.11
CA PHE A 730 -7.39 -0.79 -21.87
C PHE A 730 -5.94 -1.24 -22.11
N ASP A 731 -5.05 -0.78 -21.27
CA ASP A 731 -3.69 -1.29 -21.08
C ASP A 731 -3.40 -1.49 -19.58
N PHE A 732 -2.35 -2.22 -19.24
CA PHE A 732 -1.98 -2.49 -17.86
C PHE A 732 -1.18 -1.35 -17.18
N ASP A 733 -0.85 -0.29 -17.88
CA ASP A 733 -0.15 0.88 -17.34
C ASP A 733 -1.12 1.97 -16.89
N SER A 734 -2.06 2.38 -17.76
CA SER A 734 -3.02 3.47 -17.52
C SER A 734 -4.47 3.02 -17.27
N GLY A 735 -4.75 1.72 -17.39
CA GLY A 735 -6.10 1.19 -17.31
C GLY A 735 -6.95 1.54 -18.53
N PHE A 736 -8.16 2.04 -18.30
CA PHE A 736 -9.03 2.57 -19.36
C PHE A 736 -8.74 4.04 -19.68
N GLY A 737 -7.75 4.65 -19.02
CA GLY A 737 -7.28 6.00 -19.27
C GLY A 737 -7.68 7.02 -18.18
N PHE A 738 -7.54 8.30 -18.52
CA PHE A 738 -7.73 9.43 -17.61
C PHE A 738 -9.22 9.71 -17.35
N ILE A 739 -9.56 9.99 -16.10
CA ILE A 739 -10.94 10.23 -15.64
C ILE A 739 -11.53 11.49 -16.29
N ASP A 740 -12.73 11.36 -16.88
CA ASP A 740 -13.60 12.45 -17.30
C ASP A 740 -14.90 12.43 -16.50
N ALA A 741 -14.94 13.17 -15.40
CA ALA A 741 -16.07 13.20 -14.49
C ALA A 741 -17.35 13.72 -15.16
N LYS A 742 -17.22 14.71 -16.04
CA LYS A 742 -18.39 15.27 -16.76
C LYS A 742 -19.05 14.23 -17.66
N GLU A 743 -18.28 13.50 -18.47
CA GLU A 743 -18.86 12.47 -19.34
C GLU A 743 -19.31 11.24 -18.52
N ALA A 744 -18.65 10.92 -17.39
CA ALA A 744 -19.09 9.86 -16.49
C ALA A 744 -20.47 10.17 -15.91
N ILE A 745 -20.69 11.32 -15.33
CA ILE A 745 -21.99 11.74 -14.78
C ILE A 745 -23.06 11.82 -15.86
N LYS A 746 -22.74 12.41 -16.99
CA LYS A 746 -23.66 12.49 -18.12
C LYS A 746 -24.09 11.13 -18.68
N LYS A 747 -23.18 10.15 -18.70
CA LYS A 747 -23.48 8.76 -19.10
C LYS A 747 -24.26 8.03 -18.03
N PHE A 748 -23.87 8.20 -16.76
CA PHE A 748 -24.54 7.63 -15.61
C PHE A 748 -26.00 8.08 -15.54
N ASP A 749 -26.28 9.37 -15.72
CA ASP A 749 -27.64 9.93 -15.78
C ASP A 749 -28.47 9.43 -16.97
N ARG A 750 -27.87 9.27 -18.14
CA ARG A 750 -28.54 8.76 -19.35
C ARG A 750 -28.78 7.27 -19.33
N GLY A 751 -27.95 6.52 -18.63
CA GLY A 751 -27.99 5.06 -18.54
C GLY A 751 -29.09 4.50 -17.64
N ARG A 752 -29.73 5.34 -16.83
CA ARG A 752 -30.77 4.96 -15.87
C ARG A 752 -32.03 4.46 -16.58
N GLY A 753 -32.18 3.18 -16.63
CA GLY A 753 -33.23 2.43 -17.33
C GLY A 753 -32.72 1.39 -18.31
N ARG A 754 -31.41 1.35 -18.54
CA ARG A 754 -30.78 0.27 -19.31
C ARG A 754 -29.79 -0.46 -18.39
N HIS A 755 -30.12 -1.68 -18.02
CA HIS A 755 -29.18 -2.57 -17.36
C HIS A 755 -27.99 -2.82 -18.29
N TYR A 756 -26.83 -2.26 -18.00
CA TYR A 756 -25.57 -2.69 -18.57
C TYR A 756 -25.11 -3.96 -17.80
N GLY A 757 -25.88 -5.04 -17.94
CA GLY A 757 -25.43 -6.33 -17.48
C GLY A 757 -24.32 -6.81 -18.39
N TRP A 758 -23.23 -7.27 -17.82
CA TRP A 758 -22.28 -8.14 -18.49
C TRP A 758 -23.07 -9.33 -19.06
N GLY A 759 -23.58 -9.16 -20.27
CA GLY A 759 -24.08 -10.29 -21.04
C GLY A 759 -22.91 -11.22 -21.30
N ASN A 760 -23.02 -12.46 -20.83
CA ASN A 760 -22.13 -13.57 -21.11
C ASN A 760 -21.62 -13.57 -22.57
N GLY A 761 -20.59 -12.81 -22.87
CA GLY A 761 -20.06 -12.55 -24.22
C GLY A 761 -18.60 -12.94 -24.41
N TRP A 762 -18.00 -13.68 -23.49
CA TRP A 762 -16.72 -14.34 -23.75
C TRP A 762 -16.97 -15.74 -24.32
N GLY A 763 -17.63 -15.73 -25.49
CA GLY A 763 -17.76 -16.89 -26.35
C GLY A 763 -16.46 -17.12 -27.09
N SER A 764 -15.77 -18.17 -26.70
CA SER A 764 -14.81 -18.95 -27.51
C SER A 764 -14.48 -18.37 -28.90
N HIS A 765 -13.40 -17.64 -29.06
CA HIS A 765 -12.69 -17.66 -30.31
C HIS A 765 -11.60 -18.73 -30.24
N ARG A 766 -11.98 -19.91 -30.80
CA ARG A 766 -11.00 -20.87 -31.25
C ARG A 766 -10.27 -20.28 -32.47
N ARG A 767 -8.95 -20.02 -32.31
CA ARG A 767 -7.94 -20.46 -33.28
C ARG A 767 -6.57 -20.30 -32.67
#